data_4b920ef8d08e8a5b3970002b6e0dfe28
#
_entry.id   4b920ef8d08e8a5b3970002b6e0dfe28
#
_cell.length_a   1.000
_cell.length_b   1.000
_cell.length_c   1.000
_cell.angle_alpha   90.00
_cell.angle_beta   90.00
_cell.angle_gamma   90.00
#
_symmetry.space_group_name_H-M   'P 1'
#
loop_
_entity.id
_entity.type
_entity.pdbx_description
1 polymer ?
#
loop_
_entity_poly.entity_id
_entity_poly.type
_entity_poly.pdbx_seq_one_letter_code
_entity_poly.pdbx_strand_id
1 'polypeptide(L)'
;GFLKIAAAAAMSGVTAGALSACNAASGSTASSAASSEAASTAAALTYTPGTYEATAKGIESDVKVSVTFSKDKIEDIVIDVSGETKGIGADIGDKMKENILSAQTCSVDGVSGATITSNAVKTAVADCMSQASGTTVTVSVDVEANEEPDVITVTSQEDADAVVVGCGAAGIMAALELQAAGVKTILLEKGSSCGVSNGSVAGGPALAETRVQAAENATVSVETLFNCEYGFSKGTVNGALLHKCVSAGERVVSNFMDNGVNMGLRRDAYGMGFRARHNFADLQGTQVKGTDRFQPLVDKFTADGGVFEVCREAVKPVMDGDKVVGVIAKDTENKTYIQYNAKAVLIATGGYAGNQDRLHEHFGNINVWPLCNELSDGKGYDIVIEAGGIADRNWALCCNEFGGVNGKMEERGRSMVRSNDTLRFAIYGGLMVDPNGDRFMNEQYLADRPLALGGEMSLRVGKYYAVVDQTMYEECRDKGVLAYFGNPADWYVGSTGYTKELLPNLDEHMDIAIQRGWAVKGSLADCAKAFGLTDLEQTVADYNAACAAGKDEQFYKNSYLLRELTGDTFYVIEYEPSIWGTFGGVKTDSYARAVNAEQQPIQGLYVAGVDNGSIYASPYYENEGAALGTAYTSGIVAADCMISDLENA
;
A
#
# COMPACT_ATOMS: atom_id res chain seq x y z
N GLY A 1 16.19 -15.81 39.83
CA GLY A 1 15.06 -15.44 40.69
C GLY A 1 13.95 -14.87 39.88
N PHE A 2 12.93 -15.67 39.66
CA PHE A 2 11.71 -15.26 38.92
C PHE A 2 10.82 -14.42 39.82
N LEU A 3 10.34 -13.28 39.36
CA LEU A 3 9.19 -12.59 39.93
C LEU A 3 8.01 -12.64 38.96
N LYS A 4 6.99 -13.38 39.33
CA LYS A 4 5.67 -13.33 38.74
C LYS A 4 4.93 -12.10 39.35
N ILE A 5 4.43 -11.22 38.56
CA ILE A 5 3.48 -10.20 38.99
C ILE A 5 2.12 -10.54 38.36
N ALA A 6 1.17 -10.87 39.23
CA ALA A 6 -0.22 -11.02 38.89
C ALA A 6 -0.90 -9.63 39.06
N ALA A 7 -1.57 -9.17 38.04
CA ALA A 7 -2.42 -7.97 38.13
C ALA A 7 -3.81 -8.38 38.61
N ALA A 8 -4.24 -7.79 39.73
CA ALA A 8 -5.60 -7.92 40.25
C ALA A 8 -6.44 -6.74 39.74
N ALA A 9 -7.56 -7.05 39.13
CA ALA A 9 -8.58 -6.08 38.76
C ALA A 9 -9.38 -5.63 39.99
N ALA A 10 -9.52 -4.32 40.19
CA ALA A 10 -10.43 -3.75 41.13
C ALA A 10 -11.66 -3.20 40.40
N MET A 11 -12.82 -3.80 40.70
CA MET A 11 -14.13 -3.28 40.34
C MET A 11 -14.55 -2.23 41.36
N SER A 12 -15.11 -1.12 40.91
CA SER A 12 -15.99 -0.29 41.68
C SER A 12 -17.24 0.05 40.85
N GLY A 13 -18.36 -0.45 41.33
CA GLY A 13 -19.66 -0.25 40.72
C GLY A 13 -20.37 0.97 41.24
N VAL A 14 -21.38 1.42 40.49
CA VAL A 14 -22.54 2.16 41.01
C VAL A 14 -23.82 1.65 40.35
N THR A 15 -24.74 1.24 41.18
CA THR A 15 -26.17 0.91 41.12
C THR A 15 -27.03 1.99 40.41
N ALA A 16 -28.25 1.82 39.94
CA ALA A 16 -29.32 0.85 40.20
C ALA A 16 -30.58 1.18 39.32
N GLY A 17 -31.50 0.23 39.28
CA GLY A 17 -32.92 0.45 39.02
C GLY A 17 -33.48 -0.37 37.87
N ALA A 18 -33.99 -1.46 38.00
CA ALA A 18 -35.03 -2.18 38.70
C ALA A 18 -36.36 -2.25 37.91
N LEU A 19 -36.89 -3.49 37.89
CA LEU A 19 -38.25 -4.01 37.73
C LEU A 19 -38.65 -4.43 36.30
N SER A 20 -39.21 -5.60 36.00
CA SER A 20 -39.81 -6.68 36.79
C SER A 20 -40.05 -7.90 35.87
N ALA A 21 -39.69 -9.03 36.29
CA ALA A 21 -40.31 -10.33 36.54
C ALA A 21 -41.43 -10.85 35.59
N CYS A 22 -41.31 -12.06 35.07
CA CYS A 22 -41.93 -13.29 35.53
C CYS A 22 -41.67 -14.46 34.56
N ASN A 23 -40.99 -15.51 35.03
CA ASN A 23 -41.42 -16.91 35.23
C ASN A 23 -42.09 -17.65 34.03
N ALA A 24 -41.78 -18.84 33.65
CA ALA A 24 -41.32 -20.06 34.27
C ALA A 24 -41.13 -21.19 33.21
N ALA A 25 -40.16 -22.04 33.51
CA ALA A 25 -40.18 -23.50 33.41
C ALA A 25 -40.26 -24.28 32.05
N SER A 26 -39.16 -24.98 31.84
CA SER A 26 -39.02 -26.43 31.50
C SER A 26 -39.57 -26.99 30.19
N GLY A 27 -38.69 -27.72 29.48
CA GLY A 27 -39.04 -28.83 28.60
C GLY A 27 -38.08 -29.04 27.41
N SER A 28 -37.18 -29.98 27.59
CA SER A 28 -36.35 -30.56 26.51
C SER A 28 -37.20 -31.15 25.41
N THR A 29 -36.82 -30.93 24.15
CA THR A 29 -36.75 -32.01 23.09
C THR A 29 -36.00 -31.44 21.88
N ALA A 30 -35.05 -32.22 21.44
CA ALA A 30 -34.36 -32.04 20.19
C ALA A 30 -35.30 -32.20 19.01
N SER A 31 -35.26 -31.27 18.08
CA SER A 31 -35.79 -31.49 16.74
C SER A 31 -34.96 -30.68 15.75
N SER A 32 -34.28 -31.39 14.88
CA SER A 32 -33.65 -30.88 13.68
C SER A 32 -34.70 -30.15 12.83
N ALA A 33 -34.47 -28.86 12.61
CA ALA A 33 -35.19 -28.12 11.59
C ALA A 33 -34.17 -27.42 10.71
N ALA A 34 -34.15 -27.87 9.47
CA ALA A 34 -33.48 -27.20 8.37
C ALA A 34 -33.93 -25.74 8.32
N SER A 35 -32.98 -24.82 8.36
CA SER A 35 -33.23 -23.44 8.03
C SER A 35 -33.48 -23.33 6.53
N SER A 36 -34.73 -23.21 6.15
CA SER A 36 -35.11 -22.75 4.84
C SER A 36 -34.71 -21.29 4.71
N GLU A 37 -33.83 -21.00 3.76
CA GLU A 37 -33.60 -19.67 3.25
C GLU A 37 -34.95 -19.02 2.92
N ALA A 38 -35.28 -17.95 3.65
CA ALA A 38 -36.31 -17.05 3.22
C ALA A 38 -35.69 -16.19 2.11
N ALA A 39 -35.77 -16.63 0.86
CA ALA A 39 -35.61 -15.78 -0.29
C ALA A 39 -36.65 -14.66 -0.16
N SER A 40 -36.22 -13.48 0.27
CA SER A 40 -36.98 -12.24 0.12
C SER A 40 -37.17 -12.02 -1.38
N THR A 41 -38.33 -12.33 -1.91
CA THR A 41 -38.75 -11.89 -3.24
C THR A 41 -38.85 -10.37 -3.19
N ALA A 42 -37.75 -9.66 -3.50
CA ALA A 42 -37.79 -8.25 -3.84
C ALA A 42 -38.75 -8.12 -5.03
N ALA A 43 -39.75 -7.25 -4.90
CA ALA A 43 -40.66 -6.95 -5.99
C ALA A 43 -39.80 -6.50 -7.19
N ALA A 44 -39.96 -7.16 -8.34
CA ALA A 44 -39.22 -6.84 -9.55
C ALA A 44 -39.42 -5.34 -9.88
N LEU A 45 -38.32 -4.60 -10.00
CA LEU A 45 -38.36 -3.19 -10.37
C LEU A 45 -38.95 -3.05 -11.77
N THR A 46 -39.81 -2.05 -11.95
CA THR A 46 -40.35 -1.70 -13.25
C THR A 46 -39.70 -0.42 -13.72
N TYR A 47 -39.16 -0.43 -14.93
CA TYR A 47 -38.43 0.70 -15.47
C TYR A 47 -39.24 1.44 -16.51
N THR A 48 -38.97 2.73 -16.67
CA THR A 48 -39.33 3.47 -17.85
C THR A 48 -38.33 3.14 -18.96
N PRO A 49 -38.74 2.54 -20.08
CA PRO A 49 -37.81 2.20 -21.14
C PRO A 49 -37.01 3.39 -21.64
N GLY A 50 -35.72 3.23 -21.82
CA GLY A 50 -34.79 4.27 -22.26
C GLY A 50 -33.36 3.99 -21.84
N THR A 51 -32.46 4.88 -22.23
CA THR A 51 -31.05 4.85 -21.83
C THR A 51 -30.82 5.97 -20.82
N TYR A 52 -30.19 5.62 -19.71
CA TYR A 52 -29.89 6.51 -18.58
C TYR A 52 -28.40 6.53 -18.33
N GLU A 53 -27.88 7.69 -17.98
CA GLU A 53 -26.45 7.88 -17.73
C GLU A 53 -26.23 8.33 -16.30
N ALA A 54 -25.13 7.83 -15.70
CA ALA A 54 -24.67 8.25 -14.40
C ALA A 54 -23.15 8.16 -14.31
N THR A 55 -22.59 8.86 -13.33
CA THR A 55 -21.17 8.82 -13.01
C THR A 55 -20.97 8.57 -11.54
N ALA A 56 -19.93 7.82 -11.19
CA ALA A 56 -19.50 7.66 -9.80
C ALA A 56 -17.99 7.79 -9.70
N LYS A 57 -17.50 8.19 -8.54
CA LYS A 57 -16.08 8.38 -8.30
C LYS A 57 -15.36 7.05 -8.24
N GLY A 58 -14.44 6.80 -9.16
CA GLY A 58 -13.47 5.72 -9.11
C GLY A 58 -12.23 6.11 -8.32
N ILE A 59 -11.14 5.37 -8.54
CA ILE A 59 -9.89 5.61 -7.81
C ILE A 59 -9.01 6.70 -8.48
N GLU A 60 -8.97 6.72 -9.81
CA GLU A 60 -8.17 7.69 -10.59
C GLU A 60 -9.07 8.69 -11.35
N SER A 61 -10.28 8.28 -11.69
CA SER A 61 -11.19 9.05 -12.55
C SER A 61 -12.65 8.87 -12.16
N ASP A 62 -13.53 9.59 -12.84
CA ASP A 62 -14.96 9.30 -12.78
C ASP A 62 -15.28 8.11 -13.69
N VAL A 63 -15.88 7.08 -13.12
CA VAL A 63 -16.46 5.95 -13.86
C VAL A 63 -17.78 6.40 -14.47
N LYS A 64 -17.94 6.26 -15.78
CA LYS A 64 -19.16 6.64 -16.51
C LYS A 64 -19.90 5.39 -16.96
N VAL A 65 -21.19 5.37 -16.70
CA VAL A 65 -22.04 4.24 -17.05
C VAL A 65 -23.27 4.74 -17.83
N SER A 66 -23.63 4.02 -18.90
CA SER A 66 -24.85 4.23 -19.65
C SER A 66 -25.63 2.92 -19.71
N VAL A 67 -26.83 2.88 -19.13
CA VAL A 67 -27.65 1.67 -19.00
C VAL A 67 -28.93 1.81 -19.79
N THR A 68 -29.22 0.84 -20.65
CA THR A 68 -30.45 0.76 -21.43
C THR A 68 -31.43 -0.22 -20.79
N PHE A 69 -32.63 0.26 -20.49
CA PHE A 69 -33.68 -0.54 -19.87
C PHE A 69 -34.86 -0.76 -20.85
N SER A 70 -35.42 -1.98 -20.81
CA SER A 70 -36.80 -2.23 -21.19
C SER A 70 -37.71 -2.02 -19.97
N LYS A 71 -39.00 -2.36 -20.09
CA LYS A 71 -39.95 -2.18 -18.97
C LYS A 71 -39.58 -3.01 -17.72
N ASP A 72 -38.93 -4.14 -17.88
CA ASP A 72 -38.75 -5.16 -16.85
C ASP A 72 -37.32 -5.68 -16.72
N LYS A 73 -36.37 -5.18 -17.51
CA LYS A 73 -34.98 -5.63 -17.43
C LYS A 73 -33.96 -4.62 -17.95
N ILE A 74 -32.70 -4.87 -17.59
CA ILE A 74 -31.51 -4.23 -18.14
C ILE A 74 -31.19 -4.91 -19.47
N GLU A 75 -31.24 -4.15 -20.58
CA GLU A 75 -30.98 -4.68 -21.93
C GLU A 75 -29.51 -4.59 -22.31
N ASP A 76 -28.84 -3.50 -21.96
CA ASP A 76 -27.43 -3.26 -22.27
C ASP A 76 -26.81 -2.25 -21.31
N ILE A 77 -25.47 -2.35 -21.16
CA ILE A 77 -24.67 -1.47 -20.33
C ILE A 77 -23.39 -1.10 -21.09
N VAL A 78 -23.04 0.16 -21.11
CA VAL A 78 -21.74 0.67 -21.53
C VAL A 78 -21.04 1.22 -20.29
N ILE A 79 -19.84 0.72 -20.00
CA ILE A 79 -19.05 1.09 -18.81
C ILE A 79 -17.73 1.68 -19.32
N ASP A 80 -17.47 2.95 -19.00
CA ASP A 80 -16.20 3.62 -19.28
C ASP A 80 -15.39 3.73 -17.99
N VAL A 81 -14.40 2.87 -17.88
CA VAL A 81 -13.38 2.82 -16.81
C VAL A 81 -11.99 3.13 -17.35
N SER A 82 -11.88 3.66 -18.57
CA SER A 82 -10.59 3.87 -19.27
C SER A 82 -9.65 4.84 -18.55
N GLY A 83 -10.18 5.71 -17.71
CA GLY A 83 -9.40 6.63 -16.86
C GLY A 83 -8.87 6.02 -15.58
N GLU A 84 -9.24 4.77 -15.27
CA GLU A 84 -8.81 4.07 -14.08
C GLU A 84 -7.41 3.44 -14.23
N THR A 85 -6.88 2.85 -13.15
CA THR A 85 -5.54 2.24 -13.17
C THR A 85 -5.47 1.10 -14.19
N LYS A 86 -4.61 1.24 -15.20
CA LYS A 86 -4.39 0.23 -16.24
C LYS A 86 -3.91 -1.09 -15.63
N GLY A 87 -4.46 -2.21 -16.10
CA GLY A 87 -4.17 -3.55 -15.57
C GLY A 87 -4.92 -3.86 -14.26
N ILE A 88 -5.74 -2.94 -13.77
CA ILE A 88 -6.56 -3.10 -12.56
C ILE A 88 -7.98 -2.63 -12.87
N GLY A 89 -8.29 -1.38 -12.55
CA GLY A 89 -9.62 -0.80 -12.71
C GLY A 89 -10.02 -0.56 -14.16
N ALA A 90 -9.06 -0.18 -15.02
CA ALA A 90 -9.34 0.11 -16.43
C ALA A 90 -9.79 -1.10 -17.26
N ASP A 91 -9.56 -2.32 -16.77
CA ASP A 91 -9.81 -3.54 -17.54
C ASP A 91 -11.04 -4.33 -17.04
N ILE A 92 -11.77 -3.83 -16.03
CA ILE A 92 -12.91 -4.56 -15.43
C ILE A 92 -14.25 -4.34 -16.14
N GLY A 93 -14.34 -3.41 -17.10
CA GLY A 93 -15.61 -2.98 -17.69
C GLY A 93 -16.43 -4.12 -18.26
N ASP A 94 -15.83 -4.99 -19.06
CA ASP A 94 -16.51 -6.13 -19.69
C ASP A 94 -17.00 -7.16 -18.65
N LYS A 95 -16.19 -7.47 -17.63
CA LYS A 95 -16.55 -8.40 -16.58
C LYS A 95 -17.70 -7.87 -15.71
N MET A 96 -17.65 -6.61 -15.33
CA MET A 96 -18.74 -5.97 -14.59
C MET A 96 -20.03 -5.93 -15.40
N LYS A 97 -19.95 -5.61 -16.70
CA LYS A 97 -21.09 -5.68 -17.63
C LYS A 97 -21.73 -7.07 -17.67
N GLU A 98 -20.93 -8.12 -17.84
CA GLU A 98 -21.40 -9.51 -17.85
C GLU A 98 -22.11 -9.87 -16.53
N ASN A 99 -21.50 -9.55 -15.39
CA ASN A 99 -22.05 -9.84 -14.06
C ASN A 99 -23.41 -9.17 -13.86
N ILE A 100 -23.51 -7.86 -14.17
CA ILE A 100 -24.74 -7.07 -13.98
C ILE A 100 -25.86 -7.52 -14.94
N LEU A 101 -25.54 -7.76 -16.21
CA LEU A 101 -26.53 -8.24 -17.18
C LEU A 101 -27.05 -9.64 -16.82
N SER A 102 -26.17 -10.52 -16.34
CA SER A 102 -26.55 -11.87 -15.90
C SER A 102 -27.44 -11.85 -14.66
N ALA A 103 -27.08 -11.02 -13.67
CA ALA A 103 -27.80 -10.93 -12.40
C ALA A 103 -29.02 -10.00 -12.45
N GLN A 104 -29.13 -9.12 -13.46
CA GLN A 104 -30.19 -8.11 -13.58
C GLN A 104 -30.28 -7.19 -12.34
N THR A 105 -29.15 -6.89 -11.71
CA THR A 105 -29.03 -6.04 -10.51
C THR A 105 -27.66 -5.37 -10.46
N CYS A 106 -27.58 -4.22 -9.77
CA CYS A 106 -26.31 -3.58 -9.44
C CYS A 106 -25.58 -4.24 -8.27
N SER A 107 -26.26 -5.10 -7.49
CA SER A 107 -25.70 -5.81 -6.36
C SER A 107 -25.05 -7.12 -6.85
N VAL A 108 -23.89 -6.99 -7.49
CA VAL A 108 -23.05 -8.08 -7.99
C VAL A 108 -21.70 -8.03 -7.30
N ASP A 109 -20.99 -9.14 -7.27
CA ASP A 109 -19.60 -9.18 -6.78
C ASP A 109 -18.72 -8.25 -7.62
N GLY A 110 -17.83 -7.55 -6.95
CA GLY A 110 -16.79 -6.77 -7.60
C GLY A 110 -15.68 -7.64 -8.18
N VAL A 111 -14.83 -7.05 -9.00
CA VAL A 111 -13.64 -7.72 -9.53
C VAL A 111 -12.52 -7.64 -8.49
N SER A 112 -11.96 -8.79 -8.12
CA SER A 112 -10.89 -8.88 -7.13
C SER A 112 -9.70 -8.00 -7.50
N GLY A 113 -9.20 -7.22 -6.54
CA GLY A 113 -8.13 -6.26 -6.77
C GLY A 113 -8.55 -4.93 -7.41
N ALA A 114 -9.84 -4.78 -7.81
CA ALA A 114 -10.39 -3.55 -8.35
C ALA A 114 -11.68 -3.11 -7.61
N THR A 115 -11.72 -3.32 -6.30
CA THR A 115 -12.91 -3.12 -5.46
C THR A 115 -13.48 -1.71 -5.55
N ILE A 116 -12.64 -0.67 -5.51
CA ILE A 116 -13.08 0.73 -5.57
C ILE A 116 -13.72 1.04 -6.92
N THR A 117 -13.08 0.65 -8.02
CA THR A 117 -13.62 0.84 -9.37
C THR A 117 -14.89 0.01 -9.57
N SER A 118 -14.94 -1.22 -9.07
CA SER A 118 -16.14 -2.07 -9.09
C SER A 118 -17.31 -1.43 -8.34
N ASN A 119 -17.06 -0.88 -7.15
CA ASN A 119 -18.06 -0.17 -6.35
C ASN A 119 -18.54 1.10 -7.06
N ALA A 120 -17.65 1.83 -7.74
CA ALA A 120 -18.04 2.97 -8.55
C ALA A 120 -18.97 2.57 -9.73
N VAL A 121 -18.65 1.47 -10.43
CA VAL A 121 -19.53 0.90 -11.46
C VAL A 121 -20.91 0.56 -10.87
N LYS A 122 -20.95 -0.18 -9.75
CA LYS A 122 -22.20 -0.57 -9.08
C LYS A 122 -23.01 0.64 -8.65
N THR A 123 -22.39 1.67 -8.12
CA THR A 123 -23.04 2.92 -7.70
C THR A 123 -23.65 3.65 -8.90
N ALA A 124 -22.90 3.82 -9.99
CA ALA A 124 -23.41 4.46 -11.19
C ALA A 124 -24.56 3.66 -11.83
N VAL A 125 -24.50 2.32 -11.83
CA VAL A 125 -25.61 1.48 -12.29
C VAL A 125 -26.85 1.63 -11.41
N ALA A 126 -26.67 1.68 -10.07
CA ALA A 126 -27.78 1.92 -9.13
C ALA A 126 -28.46 3.27 -9.36
N ASP A 127 -27.69 4.30 -9.68
CA ASP A 127 -28.22 5.61 -10.04
C ASP A 127 -29.04 5.55 -11.35
N CYS A 128 -28.55 4.87 -12.37
CA CYS A 128 -29.32 4.63 -13.60
C CYS A 128 -30.61 3.85 -13.32
N MET A 129 -30.56 2.80 -12.50
CA MET A 129 -31.75 2.03 -12.08
C MET A 129 -32.74 2.89 -11.29
N SER A 130 -32.23 3.79 -10.44
CA SER A 130 -33.08 4.74 -9.68
C SER A 130 -33.77 5.74 -10.60
N GLN A 131 -33.06 6.28 -11.58
CA GLN A 131 -33.62 7.19 -12.58
C GLN A 131 -34.71 6.49 -13.43
N ALA A 132 -34.45 5.26 -13.86
CA ALA A 132 -35.36 4.51 -14.71
C ALA A 132 -36.62 4.00 -13.97
N SER A 133 -36.47 3.62 -12.69
CA SER A 133 -37.57 3.08 -11.89
C SER A 133 -38.36 4.13 -11.11
N GLY A 134 -37.80 5.33 -10.91
CA GLY A 134 -38.34 6.36 -10.02
C GLY A 134 -38.28 5.98 -8.54
N THR A 135 -37.53 4.93 -8.20
CA THR A 135 -37.37 4.45 -6.82
C THR A 135 -35.88 4.39 -6.49
N THR A 136 -35.49 4.87 -5.30
CA THR A 136 -34.08 4.82 -4.87
C THR A 136 -33.59 3.38 -4.78
N VAL A 137 -32.58 3.05 -5.58
CA VAL A 137 -31.86 1.78 -5.53
C VAL A 137 -30.56 2.02 -4.79
N THR A 138 -30.33 1.27 -3.72
CA THR A 138 -29.11 1.33 -2.93
C THR A 138 -28.22 0.15 -3.25
N VAL A 139 -26.92 0.41 -3.38
CA VAL A 139 -25.90 -0.62 -3.56
C VAL A 139 -25.47 -1.13 -2.18
N SER A 140 -25.37 -2.44 -2.02
CA SER A 140 -24.53 -2.99 -0.97
C SER A 140 -23.08 -2.86 -1.43
N VAL A 141 -22.29 -2.07 -0.72
CA VAL A 141 -20.85 -2.02 -0.92
C VAL A 141 -20.30 -3.34 -0.39
N ASP A 142 -19.51 -4.05 -1.20
CA ASP A 142 -18.83 -5.25 -0.73
C ASP A 142 -17.80 -4.81 0.32
N VAL A 143 -18.16 -5.01 1.57
CA VAL A 143 -17.18 -5.18 2.64
C VAL A 143 -16.85 -6.66 2.60
N GLU A 144 -15.73 -7.04 2.02
CA GLU A 144 -15.29 -8.43 2.12
C GLU A 144 -15.21 -8.78 3.60
N ALA A 145 -16.06 -9.71 4.03
CA ALA A 145 -15.85 -10.39 5.29
C ALA A 145 -14.60 -11.26 5.08
N ASN A 146 -13.46 -10.80 5.60
CA ASN A 146 -12.15 -11.48 5.49
C ASN A 146 -12.06 -12.73 6.39
N GLU A 147 -13.18 -13.27 6.85
CA GLU A 147 -13.21 -14.47 7.67
C GLU A 147 -13.27 -15.71 6.78
N GLU A 148 -12.18 -16.46 6.77
CA GLU A 148 -12.16 -17.79 6.17
C GLU A 148 -13.05 -18.74 7.00
N PRO A 149 -13.72 -19.72 6.36
CA PRO A 149 -14.52 -20.69 7.09
C PRO A 149 -13.64 -21.54 8.03
N ASP A 150 -14.17 -21.88 9.21
CA ASP A 150 -13.48 -22.73 10.18
C ASP A 150 -12.97 -24.06 9.56
N VAL A 151 -13.66 -24.54 8.54
CA VAL A 151 -13.29 -25.77 7.81
C VAL A 151 -13.21 -25.46 6.31
N ILE A 152 -12.00 -25.45 5.80
CA ILE A 152 -11.74 -25.30 4.36
C ILE A 152 -11.96 -26.63 3.66
N THR A 153 -12.82 -26.64 2.63
CA THR A 153 -13.02 -27.79 1.75
C THR A 153 -12.27 -27.57 0.44
N VAL A 154 -11.18 -28.30 0.25
CA VAL A 154 -10.39 -28.27 -0.99
C VAL A 154 -11.17 -28.93 -2.11
N THR A 155 -11.32 -28.21 -3.23
CA THR A 155 -12.09 -28.70 -4.42
C THR A 155 -11.19 -29.29 -5.49
N SER A 156 -9.93 -28.88 -5.56
CA SER A 156 -8.93 -29.40 -6.51
C SER A 156 -7.52 -29.32 -5.93
N GLN A 157 -6.60 -30.07 -6.54
CA GLN A 157 -5.19 -30.08 -6.16
C GLN A 157 -4.31 -29.93 -7.40
N GLU A 158 -3.22 -29.22 -7.24
CA GLU A 158 -2.18 -29.04 -8.24
C GLU A 158 -0.79 -29.34 -7.67
N ASP A 159 0.11 -29.84 -8.50
CA ASP A 159 1.46 -30.25 -8.08
C ASP A 159 2.52 -29.42 -8.82
N ALA A 160 3.50 -28.96 -8.05
CA ALA A 160 4.70 -28.29 -8.56
C ALA A 160 5.93 -28.71 -7.74
N ASP A 161 7.14 -28.33 -8.18
CA ASP A 161 8.33 -28.41 -7.33
C ASP A 161 8.40 -27.22 -6.38
N ALA A 162 7.99 -26.02 -6.88
CA ALA A 162 7.92 -24.81 -6.10
C ALA A 162 6.62 -24.04 -6.32
N VAL A 163 6.10 -23.42 -5.26
CA VAL A 163 5.01 -22.44 -5.31
C VAL A 163 5.50 -21.11 -4.79
N VAL A 164 5.30 -20.05 -5.58
CA VAL A 164 5.59 -18.66 -5.21
C VAL A 164 4.27 -17.95 -4.96
N VAL A 165 4.09 -17.40 -3.76
CA VAL A 165 2.87 -16.71 -3.34
C VAL A 165 3.08 -15.19 -3.41
N GLY A 166 2.42 -14.54 -4.37
CA GLY A 166 2.46 -13.11 -4.65
C GLY A 166 3.35 -12.76 -5.85
N CYS A 167 2.77 -12.13 -6.88
CA CYS A 167 3.47 -11.62 -8.06
C CYS A 167 3.99 -10.19 -7.84
N GLY A 168 4.57 -9.94 -6.64
CA GLY A 168 5.24 -8.69 -6.32
C GLY A 168 6.71 -8.67 -6.76
N ALA A 169 7.46 -7.64 -6.31
CA ALA A 169 8.88 -7.48 -6.65
C ALA A 169 9.72 -8.75 -6.37
N ALA A 170 9.56 -9.35 -5.20
CA ALA A 170 10.28 -10.55 -4.82
C ALA A 170 9.78 -11.79 -5.57
N GLY A 171 8.45 -11.96 -5.66
CA GLY A 171 7.86 -13.16 -6.25
C GLY A 171 8.16 -13.33 -7.73
N ILE A 172 8.03 -12.26 -8.53
CA ILE A 172 8.32 -12.35 -9.98
C ILE A 172 9.80 -12.65 -10.25
N MET A 173 10.73 -12.06 -9.46
CA MET A 173 12.15 -12.38 -9.59
C MET A 173 12.44 -13.85 -9.22
N ALA A 174 11.85 -14.31 -8.10
CA ALA A 174 12.02 -15.70 -7.70
C ALA A 174 11.45 -16.68 -8.73
N ALA A 175 10.27 -16.41 -9.27
CA ALA A 175 9.63 -17.25 -10.27
C ALA A 175 10.49 -17.40 -11.54
N LEU A 176 11.07 -16.28 -12.03
CA LEU A 176 11.98 -16.29 -13.18
C LEU A 176 13.23 -17.15 -12.93
N GLU A 177 13.88 -16.99 -11.78
CA GLU A 177 15.09 -17.71 -11.43
C GLU A 177 14.83 -19.22 -11.25
N LEU A 178 13.74 -19.58 -10.55
CA LEU A 178 13.33 -20.97 -10.36
C LEU A 178 13.04 -21.64 -11.71
N GLN A 179 12.28 -20.98 -12.57
CA GLN A 179 11.93 -21.54 -13.87
C GLN A 179 13.15 -21.65 -14.79
N ALA A 180 14.08 -20.66 -14.77
CA ALA A 180 15.34 -20.73 -15.51
C ALA A 180 16.23 -21.88 -15.06
N ALA A 181 16.15 -22.30 -13.80
CA ALA A 181 16.83 -23.48 -13.27
C ALA A 181 16.10 -24.81 -13.56
N GLY A 182 14.96 -24.78 -14.25
CA GLY A 182 14.18 -25.97 -14.61
C GLY A 182 13.29 -26.49 -13.46
N VAL A 183 13.08 -25.70 -12.42
CA VAL A 183 12.14 -26.01 -11.32
C VAL A 183 10.72 -25.77 -11.81
N LYS A 184 9.85 -26.78 -11.78
CA LYS A 184 8.43 -26.63 -12.12
C LYS A 184 7.78 -25.69 -11.11
N THR A 185 7.44 -24.48 -11.54
CA THR A 185 7.01 -23.40 -10.66
C THR A 185 5.60 -22.90 -10.96
N ILE A 186 4.78 -22.75 -9.91
CA ILE A 186 3.49 -22.06 -9.97
C ILE A 186 3.65 -20.71 -9.22
N LEU A 187 3.27 -19.61 -9.88
CA LEU A 187 3.22 -18.27 -9.33
C LEU A 187 1.77 -17.85 -9.10
N LEU A 188 1.40 -17.59 -7.86
CA LEU A 188 0.06 -17.20 -7.45
C LEU A 188 0.00 -15.68 -7.21
N GLU A 189 -1.07 -15.05 -7.69
CA GLU A 189 -1.36 -13.63 -7.42
C GLU A 189 -2.81 -13.48 -6.94
N LYS A 190 -2.99 -12.79 -5.81
CA LYS A 190 -4.30 -12.52 -5.22
C LYS A 190 -5.13 -11.55 -6.08
N GLY A 191 -4.48 -10.56 -6.68
CA GLY A 191 -5.12 -9.60 -7.57
C GLY A 191 -5.47 -10.18 -8.94
N SER A 192 -6.16 -9.39 -9.74
CA SER A 192 -6.60 -9.77 -11.09
C SER A 192 -5.52 -9.68 -12.17
N SER A 193 -4.33 -9.16 -11.84
CA SER A 193 -3.21 -9.01 -12.78
C SER A 193 -1.85 -8.94 -12.08
N CYS A 194 -0.77 -9.11 -12.84
CA CYS A 194 0.60 -8.92 -12.34
C CYS A 194 0.95 -7.45 -12.01
N GLY A 195 0.11 -6.50 -12.42
CA GLY A 195 0.35 -5.07 -12.25
C GLY A 195 -0.09 -4.47 -10.92
N VAL A 196 -0.70 -5.24 -10.03
CA VAL A 196 -1.36 -4.72 -8.81
C VAL A 196 -0.38 -4.45 -7.65
N SER A 197 0.84 -4.94 -7.71
CA SER A 197 1.79 -4.86 -6.59
C SER A 197 2.50 -3.51 -6.49
N ASN A 198 2.98 -3.16 -5.29
CA ASN A 198 3.87 -2.00 -5.10
C ASN A 198 5.13 -2.07 -5.95
N GLY A 199 5.69 -3.27 -6.16
CA GLY A 199 6.85 -3.48 -7.01
C GLY A 199 6.64 -3.04 -8.45
N SER A 200 5.43 -3.24 -8.98
CA SER A 200 5.10 -2.85 -10.36
C SER A 200 4.98 -1.34 -10.55
N VAL A 201 4.60 -0.57 -9.52
CA VAL A 201 4.30 0.88 -9.63
C VAL A 201 5.31 1.79 -8.94
N ALA A 202 6.07 1.31 -7.96
CA ALA A 202 7.05 2.11 -7.23
C ALA A 202 8.17 2.65 -8.12
N GLY A 203 8.83 3.71 -7.65
CA GLY A 203 9.72 4.54 -8.48
C GLY A 203 10.94 3.85 -9.06
N GLY A 204 11.62 3.01 -8.28
CA GLY A 204 12.79 2.28 -8.78
C GLY A 204 13.72 1.78 -7.68
N PRO A 205 14.44 0.67 -7.93
CA PRO A 205 15.31 0.00 -6.96
C PRO A 205 16.68 0.67 -6.80
N ALA A 206 17.24 0.62 -5.60
CA ALA A 206 18.66 0.84 -5.37
C ALA A 206 19.42 -0.48 -5.57
N LEU A 207 20.39 -0.48 -6.46
CA LEU A 207 21.16 -1.65 -6.86
C LEU A 207 22.64 -1.30 -6.95
N ALA A 208 23.51 -2.29 -6.76
CA ALA A 208 24.96 -2.17 -6.87
C ALA A 208 25.50 -2.94 -8.09
N GLU A 209 26.64 -2.49 -8.61
CA GLU A 209 27.44 -3.15 -9.63
C GLU A 209 26.69 -3.52 -10.92
N THR A 210 25.79 -2.62 -11.35
CA THR A 210 24.95 -2.87 -12.53
C THR A 210 25.59 -2.38 -13.83
N ARG A 211 25.25 -3.04 -14.95
CA ARG A 211 25.63 -2.58 -16.31
C ARG A 211 25.14 -1.15 -16.60
N VAL A 212 24.03 -0.73 -16.02
CA VAL A 212 23.48 0.63 -16.15
C VAL A 212 24.39 1.65 -15.48
N GLN A 213 24.86 1.36 -14.28
CA GLN A 213 25.85 2.21 -13.58
C GLN A 213 27.18 2.26 -14.32
N ALA A 214 27.65 1.12 -14.83
CA ALA A 214 28.91 1.02 -15.59
C ALA A 214 28.86 1.88 -16.87
N ALA A 215 27.74 1.88 -17.58
CA ALA A 215 27.53 2.68 -18.78
C ALA A 215 27.64 4.21 -18.53
N GLU A 216 27.32 4.66 -17.32
CA GLU A 216 27.41 6.07 -16.92
C GLU A 216 28.66 6.40 -16.09
N ASN A 217 29.62 5.48 -15.97
CA ASN A 217 30.81 5.62 -15.10
C ASN A 217 30.45 5.97 -13.63
N ALA A 218 29.35 5.41 -13.13
CA ALA A 218 28.81 5.68 -11.82
C ALA A 218 28.58 4.39 -11.00
N THR A 219 29.46 3.40 -11.18
CA THR A 219 29.35 2.10 -10.49
C THR A 219 29.44 2.28 -8.99
N VAL A 220 28.46 1.76 -8.30
CA VAL A 220 28.40 1.66 -6.84
C VAL A 220 28.77 0.24 -6.47
N SER A 221 29.80 0.07 -5.64
CA SER A 221 30.21 -1.27 -5.21
C SER A 221 29.21 -1.89 -4.23
N VAL A 222 29.17 -3.23 -4.20
CA VAL A 222 28.43 -3.98 -3.18
C VAL A 222 28.83 -3.52 -1.78
N GLU A 223 30.15 -3.31 -1.54
CA GLU A 223 30.65 -2.80 -0.26
C GLU A 223 30.02 -1.45 0.13
N THR A 224 29.97 -0.50 -0.81
CA THR A 224 29.41 0.84 -0.56
C THR A 224 27.92 0.76 -0.20
N LEU A 225 27.13 0.06 -1.01
CA LEU A 225 25.69 -0.05 -0.77
C LEU A 225 25.38 -0.85 0.49
N PHE A 226 26.06 -1.97 0.69
CA PHE A 226 25.92 -2.80 1.89
C PHE A 226 26.25 -2.01 3.16
N ASN A 227 27.39 -1.32 3.20
CA ASN A 227 27.77 -0.53 4.36
C ASN A 227 26.80 0.60 4.68
N CYS A 228 26.21 1.21 3.63
CA CYS A 228 25.16 2.20 3.79
C CYS A 228 23.93 1.60 4.48
N GLU A 229 23.35 0.53 3.94
CA GLU A 229 22.12 -0.07 4.45
C GLU A 229 22.33 -0.78 5.80
N TYR A 230 23.42 -1.56 5.91
CA TYR A 230 23.74 -2.26 7.17
C TYR A 230 24.11 -1.29 8.29
N GLY A 231 24.87 -0.25 7.98
CA GLY A 231 25.19 0.82 8.93
C GLY A 231 23.94 1.53 9.43
N PHE A 232 23.00 1.77 8.53
CA PHE A 232 21.70 2.37 8.85
C PHE A 232 20.89 1.46 9.80
N SER A 233 20.89 0.17 9.54
CA SER A 233 20.20 -0.82 10.37
C SER A 233 20.80 -0.95 11.78
N LYS A 234 21.99 -0.42 12.01
CA LYS A 234 22.75 -0.58 13.28
C LYS A 234 22.87 -2.04 13.74
N GLY A 235 22.99 -2.95 12.76
CA GLY A 235 23.11 -4.38 13.02
C GLY A 235 21.81 -5.06 13.45
N THR A 236 20.66 -4.46 13.24
CA THR A 236 19.37 -5.07 13.59
C THR A 236 18.86 -6.06 12.55
N VAL A 237 19.43 -6.06 11.34
CA VAL A 237 19.09 -6.98 10.26
C VAL A 237 20.07 -8.15 10.16
N ASN A 238 19.68 -9.20 9.44
CA ASN A 238 20.56 -10.31 9.09
C ASN A 238 21.57 -9.85 8.03
N GLY A 239 22.77 -9.43 8.46
CA GLY A 239 23.78 -8.89 7.56
C GLY A 239 24.24 -9.86 6.48
N ALA A 240 24.27 -11.17 6.76
CA ALA A 240 24.66 -12.18 5.77
C ALA A 240 23.60 -12.30 4.65
N LEU A 241 22.31 -12.22 5.00
CA LEU A 241 21.23 -12.23 4.02
C LEU A 241 21.22 -10.91 3.23
N LEU A 242 21.32 -9.77 3.91
CA LEU A 242 21.38 -8.45 3.26
C LEU A 242 22.56 -8.36 2.28
N HIS A 243 23.74 -8.87 2.64
CA HIS A 243 24.89 -8.90 1.75
C HIS A 243 24.61 -9.68 0.45
N LYS A 244 23.97 -10.85 0.54
CA LYS A 244 23.56 -11.63 -0.63
C LYS A 244 22.58 -10.83 -1.50
N CYS A 245 21.60 -10.16 -0.86
CA CYS A 245 20.64 -9.32 -1.58
C CYS A 245 21.35 -8.18 -2.33
N VAL A 246 22.19 -7.41 -1.66
CA VAL A 246 22.92 -6.30 -2.32
C VAL A 246 23.80 -6.81 -3.47
N SER A 247 24.38 -8.01 -3.35
CA SER A 247 25.21 -8.63 -4.38
C SER A 247 24.44 -9.11 -5.63
N ALA A 248 23.12 -9.23 -5.55
CA ALA A 248 22.29 -9.71 -6.65
C ALA A 248 21.77 -8.59 -7.59
N GLY A 249 22.25 -7.35 -7.44
CA GLY A 249 21.73 -6.18 -8.13
C GLY A 249 21.69 -6.28 -9.66
N GLU A 250 22.74 -6.78 -10.29
CA GLU A 250 22.80 -6.92 -11.75
C GLU A 250 21.76 -7.92 -12.27
N ARG A 251 21.42 -8.96 -11.52
CA ARG A 251 20.41 -9.94 -11.95
C ARG A 251 19.03 -9.32 -12.08
N VAL A 252 18.68 -8.34 -11.22
CA VAL A 252 17.45 -7.57 -11.38
C VAL A 252 17.46 -6.80 -12.70
N VAL A 253 18.57 -6.12 -13.01
CA VAL A 253 18.73 -5.38 -14.28
C VAL A 253 18.62 -6.32 -15.47
N SER A 254 19.26 -7.49 -15.41
CA SER A 254 19.18 -8.50 -16.46
C SER A 254 17.75 -8.98 -16.67
N ASN A 255 17.05 -9.35 -15.61
CA ASN A 255 15.66 -9.83 -15.70
C ASN A 255 14.73 -8.80 -16.35
N PHE A 256 14.93 -7.52 -16.11
CA PHE A 256 14.11 -6.47 -16.74
C PHE A 256 14.57 -6.16 -18.17
N MET A 257 15.84 -5.83 -18.36
CA MET A 257 16.33 -5.34 -19.65
C MET A 257 16.36 -6.42 -20.74
N ASP A 258 16.69 -7.66 -20.38
CA ASP A 258 16.71 -8.77 -21.33
C ASP A 258 15.28 -9.20 -21.74
N ASN A 259 14.26 -8.73 -21.02
CA ASN A 259 12.83 -8.93 -21.33
C ASN A 259 12.12 -7.65 -21.78
N GLY A 260 12.85 -6.64 -22.25
CA GLY A 260 12.29 -5.47 -22.95
C GLY A 260 11.86 -4.30 -22.06
N VAL A 261 12.13 -4.34 -20.76
CA VAL A 261 11.92 -3.20 -19.86
C VAL A 261 13.26 -2.53 -19.59
N ASN A 262 13.48 -1.35 -20.15
CA ASN A 262 14.71 -0.61 -19.96
C ASN A 262 14.85 -0.07 -18.54
N MET A 263 16.09 0.01 -18.08
CA MET A 263 16.44 0.66 -16.84
C MET A 263 17.45 1.77 -17.06
N GLY A 264 17.26 2.90 -16.38
CA GLY A 264 18.17 4.04 -16.36
C GLY A 264 18.64 4.34 -14.94
N LEU A 265 19.66 5.16 -14.79
CA LEU A 265 20.19 5.56 -13.50
C LEU A 265 19.66 6.94 -13.11
N ARG A 266 19.13 7.07 -11.89
CA ARG A 266 18.67 8.35 -11.35
C ARG A 266 19.82 9.13 -10.72
N ARG A 267 19.62 10.43 -10.54
CA ARG A 267 20.55 11.29 -9.81
C ARG A 267 20.64 10.85 -8.33
N ASP A 268 21.72 11.21 -7.68
CA ASP A 268 21.85 11.10 -6.22
C ASP A 268 20.84 12.06 -5.57
N ALA A 269 19.85 11.47 -5.00
CA ALA A 269 18.69 12.18 -4.53
C ALA A 269 18.86 12.74 -3.12
N TYR A 270 19.58 12.04 -2.28
CA TYR A 270 19.72 12.39 -0.87
C TYR A 270 21.14 12.85 -0.50
N GLY A 271 21.96 13.17 -1.51
CA GLY A 271 23.34 13.60 -1.27
C GLY A 271 24.21 12.51 -0.65
N MET A 272 23.97 11.26 -1.01
CA MET A 272 24.71 10.09 -0.50
C MET A 272 26.14 10.01 -1.04
N GLY A 273 26.43 10.78 -2.10
CA GLY A 273 27.71 10.72 -2.82
C GLY A 273 27.82 9.58 -3.81
N PHE A 274 26.74 8.83 -4.04
CA PHE A 274 26.65 7.77 -5.04
C PHE A 274 25.24 7.65 -5.65
N ARG A 275 25.12 6.97 -6.80
CA ARG A 275 23.87 6.83 -7.55
C ARG A 275 23.49 5.35 -7.62
N ALA A 276 22.75 4.87 -6.62
CA ALA A 276 22.28 3.48 -6.57
C ALA A 276 20.90 3.28 -7.19
N ARG A 277 20.03 4.32 -7.18
CA ARG A 277 18.65 4.20 -7.62
C ARG A 277 18.53 4.16 -9.14
N HIS A 278 17.80 3.16 -9.62
CA HIS A 278 17.44 3.00 -11.03
C HIS A 278 16.00 3.50 -11.27
N ASN A 279 15.61 3.61 -12.52
CA ASN A 279 14.22 3.83 -12.95
C ASN A 279 13.88 2.87 -14.08
N PHE A 280 12.61 2.71 -14.35
CA PHE A 280 12.07 1.84 -15.39
C PHE A 280 11.50 2.66 -16.54
N ALA A 281 11.76 2.27 -17.76
CA ALA A 281 11.27 2.90 -18.96
C ALA A 281 10.98 1.88 -20.07
N ASP A 282 10.17 2.25 -21.05
CA ASP A 282 10.06 1.54 -22.30
C ASP A 282 11.27 1.83 -23.22
N LEU A 283 11.27 1.24 -24.41
CA LEU A 283 12.34 1.46 -25.42
C LEU A 283 12.39 2.91 -25.95
N GLN A 284 11.36 3.71 -25.72
CA GLN A 284 11.25 5.12 -26.07
C GLN A 284 11.65 6.05 -24.92
N GLY A 285 11.93 5.49 -23.74
CA GLY A 285 12.33 6.24 -22.55
C GLY A 285 11.14 6.72 -21.71
N THR A 286 9.91 6.30 -22.01
CA THR A 286 8.71 6.61 -21.21
C THR A 286 8.70 5.72 -19.98
N GLN A 287 8.38 6.29 -18.80
CA GLN A 287 8.27 5.52 -17.57
C GLN A 287 7.17 4.45 -17.67
N VAL A 288 7.52 3.20 -17.36
CA VAL A 288 6.56 2.09 -17.32
C VAL A 288 6.21 1.70 -15.88
N LYS A 289 4.94 1.37 -15.66
CA LYS A 289 4.37 1.00 -14.36
C LYS A 289 3.28 -0.05 -14.52
N GLY A 290 2.96 -0.72 -13.41
CA GLY A 290 1.86 -1.68 -13.36
C GLY A 290 2.10 -2.85 -14.30
N THR A 291 1.08 -3.23 -15.03
CA THR A 291 1.11 -4.34 -15.99
C THR A 291 2.18 -4.12 -17.06
N ASP A 292 2.36 -2.89 -17.58
CA ASP A 292 3.38 -2.61 -18.60
C ASP A 292 4.81 -2.92 -18.11
N ARG A 293 5.06 -2.88 -16.80
CA ARG A 293 6.36 -3.24 -16.22
C ARG A 293 6.52 -4.74 -16.00
N PHE A 294 5.48 -5.43 -15.53
CA PHE A 294 5.62 -6.82 -15.09
C PHE A 294 5.15 -7.85 -16.12
N GLN A 295 4.26 -7.49 -17.05
CA GLN A 295 3.78 -8.42 -18.07
C GLN A 295 4.90 -9.04 -18.90
N PRO A 296 5.92 -8.28 -19.37
CA PRO A 296 7.04 -8.89 -20.10
C PRO A 296 7.78 -9.99 -19.32
N LEU A 297 7.86 -9.84 -17.99
CA LEU A 297 8.50 -10.82 -17.12
C LEU A 297 7.60 -12.06 -16.93
N VAL A 298 6.29 -11.84 -16.77
CA VAL A 298 5.30 -12.93 -16.69
C VAL A 298 5.23 -13.70 -18.00
N ASP A 299 5.27 -13.01 -19.14
CA ASP A 299 5.31 -13.63 -20.47
C ASP A 299 6.56 -14.52 -20.65
N LYS A 300 7.73 -14.04 -20.18
CA LYS A 300 8.95 -14.84 -20.15
C LYS A 300 8.81 -16.07 -19.26
N PHE A 301 8.33 -15.89 -18.03
CA PHE A 301 8.11 -16.97 -17.08
C PHE A 301 7.20 -18.06 -17.64
N THR A 302 6.08 -17.68 -18.24
CA THR A 302 5.12 -18.62 -18.83
C THR A 302 5.63 -19.25 -20.12
N ALA A 303 6.37 -18.51 -20.95
CA ALA A 303 7.00 -19.05 -22.15
C ALA A 303 8.05 -20.13 -21.81
N ASP A 304 8.70 -20.02 -20.66
CA ASP A 304 9.65 -21.02 -20.15
C ASP A 304 8.95 -22.21 -19.47
N GLY A 305 7.60 -22.24 -19.42
CA GLY A 305 6.80 -23.33 -18.88
C GLY A 305 6.32 -23.14 -17.45
N GLY A 306 6.52 -21.97 -16.85
CA GLY A 306 5.94 -21.59 -15.57
C GLY A 306 4.42 -21.40 -15.65
N VAL A 307 3.72 -21.60 -14.54
CA VAL A 307 2.26 -21.40 -14.43
C VAL A 307 2.00 -20.15 -13.62
N PHE A 308 1.28 -19.18 -14.20
CA PHE A 308 0.87 -17.95 -13.51
C PHE A 308 -0.65 -17.93 -13.32
N GLU A 309 -1.10 -17.80 -12.08
CA GLU A 309 -2.52 -17.76 -11.74
C GLU A 309 -2.85 -16.49 -10.96
N VAL A 310 -3.84 -15.77 -11.44
CA VAL A 310 -4.42 -14.59 -10.79
C VAL A 310 -5.67 -14.96 -9.99
N CYS A 311 -6.15 -14.04 -9.15
CA CYS A 311 -7.30 -14.26 -8.27
C CYS A 311 -7.11 -15.50 -7.36
N ARG A 312 -5.87 -15.72 -6.93
CA ARG A 312 -5.47 -16.85 -6.05
C ARG A 312 -4.90 -16.31 -4.74
N GLU A 313 -5.75 -16.20 -3.74
CA GLU A 313 -5.37 -15.74 -2.40
C GLU A 313 -4.91 -16.93 -1.56
N ALA A 314 -3.62 -17.00 -1.26
CA ALA A 314 -3.11 -18.00 -0.32
C ALA A 314 -3.66 -17.74 1.08
N VAL A 315 -4.20 -18.78 1.72
CA VAL A 315 -4.90 -18.65 3.01
C VAL A 315 -4.34 -19.56 4.10
N LYS A 316 -3.65 -20.66 3.74
CA LYS A 316 -3.22 -21.65 4.73
C LYS A 316 -2.03 -22.48 4.25
N PRO A 317 -1.02 -22.80 5.12
CA PRO A 317 0.03 -23.76 4.77
C PRO A 317 -0.52 -25.19 4.74
N VAL A 318 0.06 -26.04 3.88
CA VAL A 318 -0.12 -27.49 3.93
C VAL A 318 1.08 -28.11 4.61
N MET A 319 0.82 -28.81 5.72
CA MET A 319 1.87 -29.36 6.59
C MET A 319 1.96 -30.88 6.49
N ASP A 320 3.19 -31.41 6.51
CA ASP A 320 3.51 -32.82 6.78
C ASP A 320 4.46 -32.87 7.99
N GLY A 321 3.91 -33.08 9.18
CA GLY A 321 4.62 -32.87 10.44
C GLY A 321 5.04 -31.40 10.59
N ASP A 322 6.34 -31.19 10.75
CA ASP A 322 6.93 -29.85 10.90
C ASP A 322 7.41 -29.23 9.55
N LYS A 323 7.09 -29.90 8.45
CA LYS A 323 7.49 -29.49 7.11
C LYS A 323 6.31 -28.88 6.36
N VAL A 324 6.56 -27.78 5.65
CA VAL A 324 5.62 -27.22 4.67
C VAL A 324 5.75 -28.01 3.37
N VAL A 325 4.62 -28.52 2.87
CA VAL A 325 4.53 -29.34 1.64
C VAL A 325 3.55 -28.74 0.64
N GLY A 326 3.15 -27.48 0.83
CA GLY A 326 2.26 -26.78 -0.07
C GLY A 326 1.56 -25.60 0.60
N VAL A 327 0.58 -25.06 -0.12
CA VAL A 327 -0.29 -23.98 0.34
C VAL A 327 -1.70 -24.20 -0.20
N ILE A 328 -2.71 -23.81 0.59
CA ILE A 328 -4.09 -23.70 0.11
C ILE A 328 -4.34 -22.26 -0.30
N ALA A 329 -4.88 -22.07 -1.48
CA ALA A 329 -5.35 -20.77 -1.94
C ALA A 329 -6.83 -20.77 -2.27
N LYS A 330 -7.47 -19.65 -2.00
CA LYS A 330 -8.84 -19.36 -2.38
C LYS A 330 -8.85 -18.81 -3.81
N ASP A 331 -9.63 -19.40 -4.66
CA ASP A 331 -10.06 -18.81 -5.92
C ASP A 331 -11.11 -17.75 -5.58
N THR A 332 -10.75 -16.48 -5.66
CA THR A 332 -11.62 -15.38 -5.24
C THR A 332 -12.76 -15.11 -6.23
N GLU A 333 -12.65 -15.60 -7.47
CA GLU A 333 -13.72 -15.50 -8.46
C GLU A 333 -14.79 -16.59 -8.27
N ASN A 334 -14.34 -17.84 -8.08
CA ASN A 334 -15.25 -19.00 -7.98
C ASN A 334 -15.63 -19.34 -6.52
N LYS A 335 -15.02 -18.65 -5.53
CA LYS A 335 -15.22 -18.89 -4.08
C LYS A 335 -14.92 -20.35 -3.68
N THR A 336 -13.92 -20.97 -4.30
CA THR A 336 -13.46 -22.34 -4.04
C THR A 336 -12.03 -22.35 -3.53
N TYR A 337 -11.56 -23.48 -3.02
CA TYR A 337 -10.21 -23.63 -2.48
C TYR A 337 -9.43 -24.68 -3.25
N ILE A 338 -8.22 -24.33 -3.63
CA ILE A 338 -7.27 -25.14 -4.38
C ILE A 338 -6.07 -25.42 -3.48
N GLN A 339 -5.66 -26.67 -3.40
CA GLN A 339 -4.41 -27.04 -2.71
C GLN A 339 -3.29 -27.16 -3.75
N TYR A 340 -2.21 -26.40 -3.53
CA TYR A 340 -0.99 -26.46 -4.32
C TYR A 340 0.05 -27.23 -3.53
N ASN A 341 0.37 -28.45 -3.97
CA ASN A 341 1.42 -29.27 -3.36
C ASN A 341 2.78 -28.87 -3.93
N ALA A 342 3.77 -28.67 -3.06
CA ALA A 342 5.12 -28.30 -3.48
C ALA A 342 6.17 -28.73 -2.46
N LYS A 343 7.40 -28.97 -2.94
CA LYS A 343 8.56 -29.23 -2.07
C LYS A 343 9.09 -27.96 -1.42
N ALA A 344 8.85 -26.79 -2.05
CA ALA A 344 9.28 -25.49 -1.59
C ALA A 344 8.18 -24.44 -1.84
N VAL A 345 7.84 -23.66 -0.80
CA VAL A 345 6.88 -22.57 -0.84
C VAL A 345 7.57 -21.27 -0.48
N LEU A 346 7.49 -20.27 -1.35
CA LEU A 346 7.98 -18.92 -1.10
C LEU A 346 6.82 -17.98 -0.79
N ILE A 347 6.84 -17.33 0.36
CA ILE A 347 5.92 -16.26 0.73
C ILE A 347 6.53 -14.91 0.34
N ALA A 348 5.82 -14.16 -0.52
CA ALA A 348 6.22 -12.85 -1.04
C ALA A 348 4.98 -11.94 -1.26
N THR A 349 4.09 -11.88 -0.28
CA THR A 349 2.74 -11.31 -0.36
C THR A 349 2.68 -9.78 -0.15
N GLY A 350 3.77 -9.16 0.31
CA GLY A 350 3.89 -7.71 0.37
C GLY A 350 3.45 -7.05 1.68
N GLY A 351 3.41 -7.79 2.79
CA GLY A 351 3.11 -7.25 4.11
C GLY A 351 1.62 -6.97 4.36
N TYR A 352 1.31 -5.92 5.13
CA TYR A 352 -0.07 -5.67 5.60
C TYR A 352 -0.47 -4.18 5.61
N ALA A 353 0.07 -3.40 4.67
CA ALA A 353 -0.23 -1.97 4.57
C ALA A 353 -1.71 -1.66 4.29
N GLY A 354 -2.46 -2.59 3.70
CA GLY A 354 -3.91 -2.48 3.45
C GLY A 354 -4.78 -2.85 4.65
N ASN A 355 -4.21 -3.41 5.73
CA ASN A 355 -4.97 -3.89 6.88
C ASN A 355 -4.87 -2.89 8.05
N GLN A 356 -5.88 -2.00 8.17
CA GLN A 356 -5.92 -0.97 9.20
C GLN A 356 -5.99 -1.55 10.62
N ASP A 357 -6.68 -2.66 10.83
CA ASP A 357 -6.80 -3.28 12.15
C ASP A 357 -5.43 -3.73 12.65
N ARG A 358 -4.64 -4.38 11.77
CA ARG A 358 -3.28 -4.81 12.09
C ARG A 358 -2.32 -3.63 12.29
N LEU A 359 -2.49 -2.56 11.53
CA LEU A 359 -1.73 -1.33 11.72
C LEU A 359 -2.09 -0.69 13.07
N HIS A 360 -3.36 -0.68 13.46
CA HIS A 360 -3.81 -0.18 14.77
C HIS A 360 -3.29 -1.04 15.94
N GLU A 361 -3.24 -2.36 15.81
CA GLU A 361 -2.61 -3.24 16.81
C GLU A 361 -1.15 -2.84 17.08
N HIS A 362 -0.46 -2.39 16.03
CA HIS A 362 0.97 -2.07 16.08
C HIS A 362 1.26 -0.61 16.46
N PHE A 363 0.51 0.33 15.91
CA PHE A 363 0.74 1.78 16.05
C PHE A 363 -0.30 2.48 16.96
N GLY A 364 -1.22 1.73 17.58
CA GLY A 364 -2.37 2.33 18.27
C GLY A 364 -3.38 2.92 17.27
N ASN A 365 -4.28 3.76 17.74
CA ASN A 365 -5.34 4.35 16.91
C ASN A 365 -4.84 5.46 15.97
N ILE A 366 -3.75 5.21 15.26
CA ILE A 366 -3.22 6.09 14.22
C ILE A 366 -3.64 5.52 12.87
N ASN A 367 -4.35 6.30 12.08
CA ASN A 367 -4.64 5.92 10.71
C ASN A 367 -3.37 6.06 9.88
N VAL A 368 -2.99 4.99 9.19
CA VAL A 368 -1.84 4.96 8.29
C VAL A 368 -2.31 4.47 6.93
N TRP A 369 -2.27 5.34 5.93
CA TRP A 369 -2.92 5.07 4.65
C TRP A 369 -1.95 4.50 3.62
N PRO A 370 -2.30 3.43 2.89
CA PRO A 370 -1.48 2.90 1.82
C PRO A 370 -1.44 3.85 0.62
N LEU A 371 -0.26 4.08 0.06
CA LEU A 371 -0.06 4.90 -1.14
C LEU A 371 -0.24 4.13 -2.45
N CYS A 372 -0.16 2.81 -2.41
CA CYS A 372 -0.17 1.98 -3.61
C CYS A 372 -1.15 0.83 -3.57
N ASN A 373 -0.94 -0.11 -2.68
CA ASN A 373 -1.57 -1.42 -2.72
C ASN A 373 -2.35 -1.68 -1.43
N GLU A 374 -3.66 -1.80 -1.56
CA GLU A 374 -4.56 -2.16 -0.45
C GLU A 374 -4.74 -3.67 -0.30
N LEU A 375 -4.23 -4.46 -1.25
CA LEU A 375 -4.35 -5.92 -1.22
C LEU A 375 -3.40 -6.58 -0.22
N SER A 376 -2.38 -5.86 0.27
CA SER A 376 -1.44 -6.35 1.28
C SER A 376 -2.10 -6.37 2.66
N ASP A 377 -2.70 -7.49 3.03
CA ASP A 377 -3.51 -7.64 4.25
C ASP A 377 -2.83 -8.44 5.37
N GLY A 378 -1.66 -9.02 5.11
CA GLY A 378 -0.87 -9.78 6.08
C GLY A 378 -1.12 -11.28 6.10
N LYS A 379 -1.88 -11.83 5.17
CA LYS A 379 -2.12 -13.29 5.07
C LYS A 379 -0.83 -14.09 4.94
N GLY A 380 0.17 -13.58 4.20
CA GLY A 380 1.47 -14.25 4.11
C GLY A 380 2.18 -14.38 5.45
N TYR A 381 2.12 -13.35 6.30
CA TYR A 381 2.61 -13.42 7.66
C TYR A 381 1.87 -14.52 8.46
N ASP A 382 0.55 -14.54 8.39
CA ASP A 382 -0.28 -15.52 9.11
C ASP A 382 0.04 -16.96 8.70
N ILE A 383 0.23 -17.21 7.40
CA ILE A 383 0.63 -18.52 6.87
C ILE A 383 1.95 -18.99 7.49
N VAL A 384 2.94 -18.10 7.60
CA VAL A 384 4.24 -18.45 8.18
C VAL A 384 4.12 -18.70 9.70
N ILE A 385 3.32 -17.91 10.42
CA ILE A 385 3.08 -18.11 11.85
C ILE A 385 2.34 -19.43 12.10
N GLU A 386 1.32 -19.74 11.29
CA GLU A 386 0.58 -21.00 11.39
C GLU A 386 1.49 -22.22 11.11
N ALA A 387 2.47 -22.07 10.21
CA ALA A 387 3.47 -23.10 9.94
C ALA A 387 4.53 -23.24 11.06
N GLY A 388 4.42 -22.49 12.16
CA GLY A 388 5.36 -22.53 13.29
C GLY A 388 6.49 -21.50 13.21
N GLY A 389 6.46 -20.59 12.26
CA GLY A 389 7.40 -19.48 12.17
C GLY A 389 7.20 -18.43 13.27
N ILE A 390 8.16 -17.54 13.41
CA ILE A 390 8.11 -16.47 14.41
C ILE A 390 8.24 -15.08 13.77
N ALA A 391 7.66 -14.09 14.43
CA ALA A 391 7.85 -12.68 14.07
C ALA A 391 9.30 -12.25 14.26
N ASP A 392 9.80 -11.41 13.35
CA ASP A 392 11.04 -10.67 13.56
C ASP A 392 10.80 -9.49 14.52
N ARG A 393 11.87 -9.00 15.12
CA ARG A 393 11.83 -7.86 16.04
C ARG A 393 11.72 -6.51 15.33
N ASN A 394 12.06 -6.47 14.04
CA ASN A 394 12.07 -5.23 13.28
C ASN A 394 10.70 -4.95 12.69
N TRP A 395 10.20 -3.77 13.00
CA TRP A 395 9.03 -3.18 12.38
C TRP A 395 9.40 -1.82 11.84
N ALA A 396 9.23 -1.63 10.56
CA ALA A 396 9.44 -0.36 9.92
C ALA A 396 8.25 -0.04 9.02
N LEU A 397 7.82 1.23 9.02
CA LEU A 397 6.95 1.75 7.98
C LEU A 397 7.80 2.55 7.01
N CYS A 398 7.72 2.24 5.74
CA CYS A 398 8.18 3.12 4.69
C CYS A 398 7.20 4.28 4.61
N CYS A 399 7.40 5.23 5.46
CA CYS A 399 6.53 6.37 5.48
C CYS A 399 6.83 7.26 4.32
N ASN A 400 5.86 7.82 4.02
CA ASN A 400 5.53 8.62 3.03
C ASN A 400 6.40 9.85 2.85
N GLU A 401 6.67 10.08 1.67
CA GLU A 401 7.13 11.37 1.23
C GLU A 401 6.08 12.46 1.50
N PHE A 402 4.85 12.09 1.89
CA PHE A 402 3.74 13.03 1.92
C PHE A 402 2.65 12.54 2.84
N GLY A 403 2.25 13.33 3.77
CA GLY A 403 1.02 13.11 4.48
C GLY A 403 -0.14 12.97 3.52
N GLY A 404 -0.93 11.93 3.68
CA GLY A 404 -2.23 11.86 3.06
C GLY A 404 -3.13 12.89 3.72
N VAL A 405 -3.94 13.58 2.95
CA VAL A 405 -5.04 14.35 3.49
C VAL A 405 -6.01 13.38 4.16
N ASN A 406 -6.61 13.78 5.27
CA ASN A 406 -7.51 12.93 6.04
C ASN A 406 -8.64 12.28 5.22
N GLY A 407 -9.07 11.09 5.60
CA GLY A 407 -10.16 10.32 4.98
C GLY A 407 -9.71 9.04 4.29
N LYS A 408 -10.65 8.16 3.98
CA LYS A 408 -10.41 6.92 3.27
C LYS A 408 -10.02 7.16 1.81
N MET A 409 -9.33 6.23 1.21
CA MET A 409 -8.88 6.34 -0.19
C MET A 409 -10.04 6.53 -1.17
N GLU A 410 -11.18 5.92 -0.90
CA GLU A 410 -12.41 6.06 -1.68
C GLU A 410 -12.95 7.49 -1.69
N GLU A 411 -12.68 8.24 -0.63
CA GLU A 411 -13.13 9.62 -0.50
C GLU A 411 -12.16 10.63 -1.10
N ARG A 412 -10.89 10.26 -1.18
CA ARG A 412 -9.81 11.14 -1.63
C ARG A 412 -9.48 11.01 -3.10
N GLY A 413 -9.61 9.81 -3.64
CA GLY A 413 -9.04 9.42 -4.91
C GLY A 413 -7.50 9.35 -4.84
N ARG A 414 -6.90 8.48 -5.64
CA ARG A 414 -5.42 8.35 -5.69
C ARG A 414 -4.71 9.61 -6.16
N SER A 415 -5.33 10.38 -7.04
CA SER A 415 -4.77 11.63 -7.53
C SER A 415 -4.51 12.63 -6.39
N MET A 416 -5.40 12.71 -5.41
CA MET A 416 -5.20 13.58 -4.24
C MET A 416 -4.17 13.06 -3.24
N VAL A 417 -3.99 11.75 -3.16
CA VAL A 417 -2.99 11.12 -2.27
C VAL A 417 -1.60 11.14 -2.91
N ARG A 418 -1.53 11.05 -4.24
CA ARG A 418 -0.29 10.91 -5.01
C ARG A 418 0.06 12.10 -5.88
N SER A 419 -0.86 13.05 -6.03
CA SER A 419 -0.63 14.20 -6.89
C SER A 419 0.52 15.04 -6.36
N ASN A 420 1.49 15.25 -7.21
CA ASN A 420 2.66 16.07 -6.91
C ASN A 420 2.33 17.54 -6.84
N ASP A 421 1.16 17.90 -7.26
CA ASP A 421 0.79 19.23 -7.69
C ASP A 421 -0.26 19.86 -6.79
N THR A 422 -0.67 19.22 -5.73
CA THR A 422 -1.77 19.71 -4.93
C THR A 422 -1.36 20.09 -3.51
N LEU A 423 -2.05 19.53 -2.54
CA LEU A 423 -1.89 19.90 -1.13
C LEU A 423 -0.50 19.57 -0.54
N ARG A 424 0.33 18.83 -1.29
CA ARG A 424 1.71 18.53 -0.90
C ARG A 424 2.61 19.75 -0.82
N PHE A 425 2.28 20.83 -1.50
CA PHE A 425 3.09 22.07 -1.45
C PHE A 425 3.35 22.53 -0.02
N ALA A 426 2.38 22.36 0.87
CA ALA A 426 2.48 22.79 2.25
C ALA A 426 3.49 21.97 3.08
N ILE A 427 3.72 20.70 2.71
CA ILE A 427 4.68 19.82 3.40
C ILE A 427 6.12 20.29 3.21
N TYR A 428 6.43 20.90 2.06
CA TYR A 428 7.78 21.30 1.73
C TYR A 428 8.23 22.62 2.35
N GLY A 429 7.38 23.30 3.07
CA GLY A 429 7.79 24.57 3.64
C GLY A 429 6.81 25.17 4.61
N GLY A 430 5.62 24.64 4.71
CA GLY A 430 4.65 25.05 5.73
C GLY A 430 5.15 24.75 7.13
N LEU A 431 4.64 25.46 8.10
CA LEU A 431 4.85 25.16 9.51
C LEU A 431 4.03 23.91 9.86
N MET A 432 4.68 22.88 10.43
CA MET A 432 4.02 21.65 10.83
C MET A 432 3.70 21.66 12.32
N VAL A 433 2.43 21.43 12.66
CA VAL A 433 1.97 21.38 14.05
C VAL A 433 1.21 20.07 14.34
N ASP A 434 1.28 19.65 15.59
CA ASP A 434 0.55 18.52 16.14
C ASP A 434 -0.94 18.86 16.43
N PRO A 435 -1.76 17.94 16.95
CA PRO A 435 -3.16 18.21 17.25
C PRO A 435 -3.43 19.28 18.35
N ASN A 436 -2.43 19.70 19.08
CA ASN A 436 -2.55 20.82 20.01
C ASN A 436 -2.26 22.17 19.32
N GLY A 437 -1.57 22.14 18.20
CA GLY A 437 -1.05 23.32 17.53
C GLY A 437 0.41 23.59 17.85
N ASP A 438 1.10 22.68 18.51
CA ASP A 438 2.53 22.78 18.82
C ASP A 438 3.38 22.30 17.66
N ARG A 439 4.46 23.02 17.39
CA ARG A 439 5.46 22.59 16.41
C ARG A 439 6.23 21.37 16.93
N PHE A 440 6.31 20.31 16.14
CA PHE A 440 6.84 19.00 16.58
C PHE A 440 8.08 18.51 15.82
N MET A 441 8.52 19.23 14.78
CA MET A 441 9.63 18.76 13.93
C MET A 441 10.39 19.89 13.25
N ASN A 442 11.55 19.55 12.69
CA ASN A 442 12.19 20.34 11.65
C ASN A 442 11.55 19.97 10.30
N GLU A 443 10.76 20.86 9.74
CA GLU A 443 10.01 20.63 8.51
C GLU A 443 10.91 20.38 7.28
N GLN A 444 12.17 20.79 7.35
CA GLN A 444 13.15 20.52 6.31
C GLN A 444 13.29 19.01 6.03
N TYR A 445 13.13 18.17 7.06
CA TYR A 445 13.24 16.72 6.91
C TYR A 445 12.15 16.10 6.05
N LEU A 446 11.00 16.75 5.91
CA LEU A 446 9.96 16.30 4.98
C LEU A 446 10.41 16.41 3.52
N ALA A 447 11.28 17.38 3.21
CA ALA A 447 11.85 17.53 1.88
C ALA A 447 13.17 16.74 1.71
N ASP A 448 14.07 16.83 2.69
CA ASP A 448 15.41 16.26 2.58
C ASP A 448 15.43 14.73 2.77
N ARG A 449 14.63 14.23 3.73
CA ARG A 449 14.61 12.82 4.15
C ARG A 449 13.20 12.34 4.47
N PRO A 450 12.30 12.37 3.47
CA PRO A 450 10.88 12.14 3.71
C PRO A 450 10.58 10.72 4.18
N LEU A 451 11.31 9.72 3.69
CA LEU A 451 11.06 8.32 3.98
C LEU A 451 11.59 7.86 5.34
N ALA A 452 12.64 8.50 5.84
CA ALA A 452 13.24 8.14 7.12
C ALA A 452 12.75 9.09 8.23
N LEU A 453 13.34 10.29 8.29
CA LEU A 453 13.06 11.21 9.39
C LEU A 453 11.66 11.83 9.30
N GLY A 454 11.23 12.26 8.11
CA GLY A 454 9.91 12.87 7.91
C GLY A 454 8.78 11.89 8.21
N GLY A 455 8.93 10.67 7.74
CA GLY A 455 7.96 9.62 7.96
C GLY A 455 7.79 9.23 9.42
N GLU A 456 8.89 8.99 10.13
CA GLU A 456 8.86 8.63 11.55
C GLU A 456 8.23 9.74 12.41
N MET A 457 8.49 11.01 12.08
CA MET A 457 7.90 12.13 12.81
C MET A 457 6.39 12.21 12.60
N SER A 458 5.89 11.96 11.39
CA SER A 458 4.46 11.92 11.11
C SER A 458 3.76 10.77 11.85
N LEU A 459 4.37 9.59 11.92
CA LEU A 459 3.87 8.45 12.68
C LEU A 459 3.81 8.74 14.18
N ARG A 460 4.79 9.47 14.70
CA ARG A 460 4.84 9.77 16.13
C ARG A 460 3.66 10.61 16.61
N VAL A 461 3.17 11.52 15.78
CA VAL A 461 2.03 12.39 16.14
C VAL A 461 0.71 11.88 15.57
N GLY A 462 0.76 11.01 14.56
CA GLY A 462 -0.40 10.44 13.89
C GLY A 462 -1.08 11.45 12.99
N LYS A 463 -1.95 12.29 13.52
CA LYS A 463 -2.56 13.40 12.80
C LYS A 463 -1.71 14.66 12.98
N TYR A 464 -1.51 15.43 11.91
CA TYR A 464 -0.76 16.68 11.96
C TYR A 464 -1.28 17.69 10.94
N TYR A 465 -0.87 18.93 11.06
CA TYR A 465 -1.41 20.04 10.27
C TYR A 465 -0.28 20.87 9.67
N ALA A 466 -0.45 21.25 8.42
CA ALA A 466 0.41 22.26 7.80
C ALA A 466 -0.28 23.62 7.85
N VAL A 467 0.47 24.63 8.24
CA VAL A 467 0.03 26.03 8.29
C VAL A 467 0.78 26.82 7.23
N VAL A 468 0.06 27.44 6.32
CA VAL A 468 0.58 28.32 5.27
C VAL A 468 -0.22 29.61 5.22
N ASP A 469 0.43 30.72 4.89
CA ASP A 469 -0.27 31.98 4.66
C ASP A 469 -0.70 32.15 3.19
N GLN A 470 -1.47 33.19 2.92
CA GLN A 470 -1.96 33.51 1.57
C GLN A 470 -0.80 33.73 0.59
N THR A 471 0.29 34.35 1.02
CA THR A 471 1.46 34.64 0.17
C THR A 471 2.14 33.36 -0.29
N MET A 472 2.39 32.44 0.63
CA MET A 472 2.97 31.13 0.31
C MET A 472 2.05 30.35 -0.63
N TYR A 473 0.74 30.35 -0.34
CA TYR A 473 -0.25 29.65 -1.16
C TYR A 473 -0.22 30.14 -2.61
N GLU A 474 -0.34 31.47 -2.81
CA GLU A 474 -0.38 32.07 -4.14
C GLU A 474 0.95 31.93 -4.89
N GLU A 475 2.08 32.15 -4.21
CA GLU A 475 3.40 32.00 -4.85
C GLU A 475 3.70 30.55 -5.22
N CYS A 476 3.35 29.59 -4.38
CA CYS A 476 3.49 28.18 -4.74
C CYS A 476 2.60 27.79 -5.91
N ARG A 477 1.35 28.28 -5.94
CA ARG A 477 0.45 28.06 -7.06
C ARG A 477 0.97 28.63 -8.37
N ASP A 478 1.41 29.91 -8.35
CA ASP A 478 1.68 30.68 -9.55
C ASP A 478 3.13 30.54 -10.05
N LYS A 479 4.08 30.22 -9.15
CA LYS A 479 5.51 30.12 -9.45
C LYS A 479 6.11 28.75 -9.16
N GLY A 480 5.41 27.91 -8.42
CA GLY A 480 5.89 26.63 -7.93
C GLY A 480 6.65 26.73 -6.58
N VAL A 481 6.68 25.62 -5.86
CA VAL A 481 7.25 25.54 -4.50
C VAL A 481 8.72 25.99 -4.45
N LEU A 482 9.53 25.56 -5.42
CA LEU A 482 10.95 25.96 -5.47
C LEU A 482 11.15 27.45 -5.70
N ALA A 483 10.29 28.07 -6.49
CA ALA A 483 10.40 29.52 -6.75
C ALA A 483 10.10 30.32 -5.49
N TYR A 484 9.14 29.88 -4.68
CA TYR A 484 8.82 30.50 -3.39
C TYR A 484 10.01 30.46 -2.43
N PHE A 485 10.69 29.32 -2.32
CA PHE A 485 11.86 29.18 -1.42
C PHE A 485 13.16 29.68 -2.02
N GLY A 486 13.20 30.16 -3.27
CA GLY A 486 14.38 30.75 -3.89
C GLY A 486 15.37 29.75 -4.46
N ASN A 487 14.99 28.50 -4.68
CA ASN A 487 15.81 27.44 -5.27
C ASN A 487 17.25 27.41 -4.73
N PRO A 488 17.46 27.21 -3.42
CA PRO A 488 18.82 27.08 -2.88
C PRO A 488 19.50 25.88 -3.53
N ALA A 489 20.76 26.07 -3.94
CA ALA A 489 21.52 25.07 -4.70
C ALA A 489 21.64 23.71 -3.98
N ASP A 490 21.55 23.75 -2.66
CA ASP A 490 21.72 22.59 -1.78
C ASP A 490 20.39 22.00 -1.30
N TRP A 491 19.24 22.60 -1.64
CA TRP A 491 17.96 22.07 -1.25
C TRP A 491 17.49 21.02 -2.22
N TYR A 492 17.49 19.81 -1.75
CA TYR A 492 17.05 18.68 -2.51
C TYR A 492 15.53 18.61 -2.56
N VAL A 493 15.02 18.70 -3.74
CA VAL A 493 13.60 18.50 -4.01
C VAL A 493 13.41 17.08 -4.49
N GLY A 494 13.58 16.18 -3.61
CA GLY A 494 13.32 14.75 -3.68
C GLY A 494 13.21 14.05 -5.04
N SER A 495 13.15 12.76 -5.01
CA SER A 495 12.83 11.88 -6.14
C SER A 495 11.46 12.16 -6.77
N THR A 496 10.67 12.99 -6.13
CA THR A 496 9.26 13.19 -6.43
C THR A 496 8.99 14.16 -7.55
N GLY A 497 10.06 14.77 -8.11
CA GLY A 497 9.88 15.71 -9.20
C GLY A 497 9.20 17.00 -8.78
N TYR A 498 9.28 17.37 -7.47
CA TYR A 498 8.90 18.70 -7.05
C TYR A 498 9.73 19.68 -7.77
N THR A 499 9.09 20.24 -8.67
CA THR A 499 9.69 20.96 -9.73
C THR A 499 9.37 22.42 -9.54
N LYS A 500 10.02 23.19 -10.33
CA LYS A 500 9.69 24.57 -10.65
C LYS A 500 8.31 24.70 -11.29
N GLU A 501 7.52 23.62 -11.31
CA GLU A 501 6.24 23.60 -12.00
C GLU A 501 5.18 24.33 -11.20
N LEU A 502 4.32 25.01 -11.90
CA LEU A 502 3.12 25.62 -11.38
C LEU A 502 2.20 24.53 -10.81
N LEU A 503 1.35 24.91 -9.86
CA LEU A 503 0.34 24.01 -9.30
C LEU A 503 -1.05 24.38 -9.83
N PRO A 504 -1.37 24.07 -11.09
CA PRO A 504 -2.57 24.59 -11.77
C PRO A 504 -3.88 24.11 -11.14
N ASN A 505 -3.86 22.96 -10.44
CA ASN A 505 -5.03 22.38 -9.79
C ASN A 505 -5.10 22.68 -8.29
N LEU A 506 -4.24 23.56 -7.76
CA LEU A 506 -4.19 23.80 -6.32
C LEU A 506 -5.49 24.37 -5.76
N ASP A 507 -6.11 25.33 -6.47
CA ASP A 507 -7.38 25.93 -6.04
C ASP A 507 -8.50 24.90 -6.02
N GLU A 508 -8.63 24.08 -7.07
CA GLU A 508 -9.64 23.01 -7.15
C GLU A 508 -9.48 22.00 -6.00
N HIS A 509 -8.26 21.54 -5.76
CA HIS A 509 -8.02 20.56 -4.71
C HIS A 509 -8.15 21.15 -3.31
N MET A 510 -7.81 22.42 -3.13
CA MET A 510 -8.03 23.12 -1.86
C MET A 510 -9.53 23.29 -1.58
N ASP A 511 -10.33 23.65 -2.58
CA ASP A 511 -11.79 23.78 -2.44
C ASP A 511 -12.43 22.44 -2.07
N ILE A 512 -11.98 21.33 -2.67
CA ILE A 512 -12.42 19.99 -2.31
C ILE A 512 -12.03 19.67 -0.85
N ALA A 513 -10.80 19.97 -0.45
CA ALA A 513 -10.33 19.70 0.91
C ALA A 513 -11.12 20.52 1.94
N ILE A 514 -11.41 21.79 1.66
CA ILE A 514 -12.24 22.64 2.53
C ILE A 514 -13.66 22.10 2.61
N GLN A 515 -14.26 21.75 1.47
CA GLN A 515 -15.62 21.20 1.44
C GLN A 515 -15.75 19.91 2.24
N ARG A 516 -14.69 19.11 2.30
CA ARG A 516 -14.63 17.84 3.05
C ARG A 516 -14.13 18.00 4.50
N GLY A 517 -13.78 19.21 4.91
CA GLY A 517 -13.28 19.48 6.27
C GLY A 517 -11.83 19.05 6.50
N TRP A 518 -11.05 18.80 5.44
CA TRP A 518 -9.63 18.46 5.53
C TRP A 518 -8.73 19.70 5.52
N ALA A 519 -9.28 20.84 5.17
CA ALA A 519 -8.59 22.11 5.21
C ALA A 519 -9.54 23.22 5.66
N VAL A 520 -8.98 24.28 6.21
CA VAL A 520 -9.71 25.51 6.57
C VAL A 520 -8.96 26.70 6.05
N LYS A 521 -9.70 27.66 5.50
CA LYS A 521 -9.18 28.98 5.08
C LYS A 521 -9.83 30.07 5.95
N GLY A 522 -9.05 30.92 6.56
CA GLY A 522 -9.57 31.99 7.40
C GLY A 522 -8.50 32.76 8.16
N SER A 523 -8.90 33.50 9.18
CA SER A 523 -7.94 34.02 10.15
C SER A 523 -7.25 32.89 10.91
N LEU A 524 -6.07 33.12 11.47
CA LEU A 524 -5.37 32.11 12.25
C LEU A 524 -6.22 31.58 13.39
N ALA A 525 -6.94 32.46 14.07
CA ALA A 525 -7.88 32.10 15.16
C ALA A 525 -9.05 31.24 14.66
N ASP A 526 -9.61 31.52 13.48
CA ASP A 526 -10.69 30.68 12.90
C ASP A 526 -10.16 29.29 12.54
N CYS A 527 -8.96 29.19 11.96
CA CYS A 527 -8.31 27.94 11.65
C CYS A 527 -8.01 27.13 12.92
N ALA A 528 -7.45 27.78 13.95
CA ALA A 528 -7.18 27.16 15.23
C ALA A 528 -8.46 26.59 15.87
N LYS A 529 -9.53 27.38 15.85
CA LYS A 529 -10.83 26.95 16.38
C LYS A 529 -11.44 25.78 15.61
N ALA A 530 -11.31 25.78 14.28
CA ALA A 530 -11.92 24.76 13.42
C ALA A 530 -11.34 23.36 13.68
N PHE A 531 -10.04 23.28 13.93
CA PHE A 531 -9.34 22.02 14.20
C PHE A 531 -9.02 21.78 15.68
N GLY A 532 -9.34 22.73 16.56
CA GLY A 532 -9.08 22.61 18.00
C GLY A 532 -7.61 22.78 18.39
N LEU A 533 -6.82 23.48 17.58
CA LEU A 533 -5.39 23.70 17.77
C LEU A 533 -5.15 24.83 18.78
N THR A 534 -5.18 24.52 20.07
CA THR A 534 -5.20 25.51 21.16
C THR A 534 -3.97 26.41 21.22
N ASP A 535 -2.81 25.90 20.79
CA ASP A 535 -1.52 26.59 20.90
C ASP A 535 -1.04 27.22 19.58
N LEU A 536 -1.85 27.09 18.51
CA LEU A 536 -1.46 27.49 17.15
C LEU A 536 -1.04 28.97 17.05
N GLU A 537 -1.79 29.89 17.65
CA GLU A 537 -1.48 31.32 17.55
C GLU A 537 -0.14 31.64 18.21
N GLN A 538 0.16 31.04 19.37
CA GLN A 538 1.45 31.20 20.04
C GLN A 538 2.58 30.55 19.24
N THR A 539 2.35 29.35 18.71
CA THR A 539 3.33 28.63 17.86
C THR A 539 3.72 29.45 16.63
N VAL A 540 2.75 30.07 15.96
CA VAL A 540 3.03 30.94 14.80
C VAL A 540 3.81 32.20 15.23
N ALA A 541 3.47 32.79 16.37
CA ALA A 541 4.20 33.94 16.88
C ALA A 541 5.67 33.61 17.20
N ASP A 542 5.91 32.47 17.85
CA ASP A 542 7.25 31.99 18.18
C ASP A 542 8.06 31.62 16.92
N TYR A 543 7.41 30.98 15.94
CA TYR A 543 8.02 30.68 14.66
C TYR A 543 8.41 31.98 13.89
N ASN A 544 7.54 32.96 13.86
CA ASN A 544 7.82 34.26 13.24
C ASN A 544 8.95 34.99 13.94
N ALA A 545 9.05 34.90 15.27
CA ALA A 545 10.19 35.43 16.01
C ALA A 545 11.51 34.75 15.62
N ALA A 546 11.51 33.46 15.40
CA ALA A 546 12.66 32.70 14.89
C ALA A 546 13.03 33.13 13.46
N CYS A 547 12.03 33.36 12.59
CA CYS A 547 12.25 33.89 11.25
C CYS A 547 12.89 35.27 11.27
N ALA A 548 12.39 36.19 12.09
CA ALA A 548 12.96 37.54 12.26
C ALA A 548 14.39 37.52 12.82
N ALA A 549 14.68 36.55 13.70
CA ALA A 549 16.03 36.34 14.23
C ALA A 549 16.97 35.65 13.22
N GLY A 550 16.44 35.10 12.11
CA GLY A 550 17.21 34.33 11.14
C GLY A 550 17.76 33.01 11.71
N LYS A 551 17.19 32.52 12.81
CA LYS A 551 17.65 31.32 13.52
C LYS A 551 16.51 30.60 14.20
N ASP A 552 16.33 29.35 13.84
CA ASP A 552 15.44 28.43 14.54
C ASP A 552 16.19 27.74 15.69
N GLU A 553 15.88 28.08 16.93
CA GLU A 553 16.49 27.47 18.11
C GLU A 553 15.73 26.26 18.64
N GLN A 554 14.51 26.02 18.12
CA GLN A 554 13.68 24.90 18.55
C GLN A 554 14.05 23.59 17.83
N PHE A 555 14.14 23.64 16.50
CA PHE A 555 14.41 22.45 15.67
C PHE A 555 15.57 22.63 14.70
N TYR A 556 16.22 23.78 14.69
CA TYR A 556 17.39 24.09 13.85
C TYR A 556 17.11 23.98 12.35
N LYS A 557 15.90 24.34 11.92
CA LYS A 557 15.55 24.47 10.51
C LYS A 557 16.48 25.48 9.85
N ASN A 558 16.96 25.15 8.67
CA ASN A 558 17.94 25.98 7.98
C ASN A 558 17.39 27.39 7.72
N SER A 559 18.21 28.44 8.01
CA SER A 559 17.76 29.81 7.95
C SER A 559 17.23 30.24 6.58
N TYR A 560 17.73 29.66 5.49
CA TYR A 560 17.24 29.98 4.16
C TYR A 560 15.83 29.45 3.87
N LEU A 561 15.31 28.53 4.70
CA LEU A 561 13.95 28.00 4.63
C LEU A 561 12.99 28.68 5.61
N LEU A 562 13.48 29.57 6.46
CA LEU A 562 12.62 30.32 7.37
C LEU A 562 11.87 31.42 6.61
N ARG A 563 10.54 31.35 6.65
CA ARG A 563 9.63 32.33 6.06
C ARG A 563 8.56 32.68 7.08
N GLU A 564 8.43 33.97 7.38
CA GLU A 564 7.36 34.42 8.26
C GLU A 564 5.99 34.11 7.67
N LEU A 565 5.08 33.67 8.53
CA LEU A 565 3.68 33.50 8.21
C LEU A 565 2.95 34.81 8.54
N THR A 566 2.47 35.53 7.52
CA THR A 566 1.97 36.90 7.65
C THR A 566 0.60 37.10 7.02
N GLY A 567 -0.02 38.27 7.32
CA GLY A 567 -1.33 38.62 6.76
C GLY A 567 -2.48 38.12 7.61
N ASP A 568 -3.68 38.24 7.04
CA ASP A 568 -4.96 37.96 7.74
C ASP A 568 -5.62 36.66 7.27
N THR A 569 -5.03 36.00 6.26
CA THR A 569 -5.60 34.77 5.69
C THR A 569 -4.56 33.65 5.71
N PHE A 570 -4.96 32.56 6.30
CA PHE A 570 -4.17 31.34 6.43
C PHE A 570 -4.94 30.14 5.86
N TYR A 571 -4.20 29.12 5.47
CA TYR A 571 -4.72 27.79 5.17
C TYR A 571 -4.10 26.81 6.15
N VAL A 572 -4.94 26.06 6.85
CA VAL A 572 -4.49 24.95 7.69
C VAL A 572 -5.04 23.67 7.09
N ILE A 573 -4.12 22.74 6.80
CA ILE A 573 -4.43 21.50 6.09
C ILE A 573 -4.11 20.32 7.00
N GLU A 574 -5.08 19.45 7.21
CA GLU A 574 -4.93 18.24 8.01
C GLU A 574 -4.30 17.10 7.20
N TYR A 575 -3.32 16.43 7.78
CA TYR A 575 -2.64 15.27 7.22
C TYR A 575 -2.67 14.10 8.18
N GLU A 576 -2.65 12.91 7.63
CA GLU A 576 -2.42 11.65 8.34
C GLU A 576 -1.25 10.89 7.68
N PRO A 577 -0.49 10.08 8.43
CA PRO A 577 0.60 9.28 7.86
C PRO A 577 0.12 8.41 6.72
N SER A 578 0.94 8.25 5.72
CA SER A 578 0.73 7.28 4.66
C SER A 578 2.01 6.51 4.36
N ILE A 579 1.89 5.32 3.80
CA ILE A 579 2.98 4.37 3.63
C ILE A 579 3.01 3.76 2.23
N TRP A 580 4.20 3.46 1.77
CA TRP A 580 4.39 2.65 0.58
C TRP A 580 4.21 1.15 0.86
N GLY A 581 4.50 0.72 2.08
CA GLY A 581 4.37 -0.65 2.54
C GLY A 581 4.81 -0.79 3.99
N THR A 582 4.46 -1.89 4.62
CA THR A 582 5.01 -2.30 5.91
C THR A 582 6.30 -3.06 5.69
N PHE A 583 7.29 -2.78 6.53
CA PHE A 583 8.52 -3.56 6.62
C PHE A 583 8.61 -4.20 7.98
N GLY A 584 9.00 -5.41 8.01
CA GLY A 584 8.91 -6.24 9.17
C GLY A 584 7.91 -7.35 8.88
N GLY A 585 8.12 -8.44 9.45
CA GLY A 585 7.32 -9.61 9.19
C GLY A 585 7.88 -10.77 9.97
N VAL A 586 8.17 -11.85 9.28
CA VAL A 586 8.70 -13.06 9.92
C VAL A 586 10.22 -13.08 9.93
N LYS A 587 10.77 -13.81 10.88
CA LYS A 587 12.19 -14.03 11.01
C LYS A 587 12.66 -15.12 10.06
N THR A 588 13.81 -14.86 9.42
CA THR A 588 14.45 -15.83 8.52
C THR A 588 15.92 -16.05 8.89
N ASP A 589 16.47 -17.16 8.43
CA ASP A 589 17.91 -17.39 8.43
C ASP A 589 18.63 -16.69 7.27
N SER A 590 19.93 -16.89 7.12
CA SER A 590 20.73 -16.30 6.03
C SER A 590 20.48 -16.92 4.65
N TYR A 591 19.51 -17.83 4.55
CA TYR A 591 19.08 -18.51 3.32
C TYR A 591 17.62 -18.25 3.02
N ALA A 592 17.05 -17.17 3.60
CA ALA A 592 15.65 -16.77 3.43
C ALA A 592 14.63 -17.85 3.90
N ARG A 593 15.04 -18.87 4.65
CA ARG A 593 14.15 -19.87 5.24
C ARG A 593 13.50 -19.31 6.50
N ALA A 594 12.18 -19.45 6.64
CA ALA A 594 11.49 -19.11 7.88
C ALA A 594 12.04 -19.94 9.04
N VAL A 595 12.16 -19.36 10.25
CA VAL A 595 12.67 -20.07 11.42
C VAL A 595 11.59 -20.18 12.50
N ASN A 596 11.63 -21.28 13.24
CA ASN A 596 10.76 -21.53 14.39
C ASN A 596 11.30 -20.89 15.68
N ALA A 597 10.63 -21.12 16.81
CA ALA A 597 10.99 -20.57 18.12
C ALA A 597 12.39 -21.03 18.60
N GLU A 598 12.85 -22.19 18.18
CA GLU A 598 14.17 -22.76 18.46
C GLU A 598 15.24 -22.23 17.51
N GLN A 599 14.92 -21.29 16.63
CA GLN A 599 15.79 -20.72 15.60
C GLN A 599 16.24 -21.76 14.55
N GLN A 600 15.45 -22.80 14.35
CA GLN A 600 15.69 -23.80 13.31
C GLN A 600 14.86 -23.47 12.07
N PRO A 601 15.41 -23.68 10.86
CA PRO A 601 14.65 -23.44 9.63
C PRO A 601 13.47 -24.42 9.51
N ILE A 602 12.32 -23.88 9.11
CA ILE A 602 11.15 -24.68 8.75
C ILE A 602 11.36 -25.22 7.34
N GLN A 603 11.39 -26.53 7.23
CA GLN A 603 11.64 -27.19 5.95
C GLN A 603 10.56 -26.88 4.93
N GLY A 604 10.95 -26.51 3.70
CA GLY A 604 10.03 -26.22 2.61
C GLY A 604 9.42 -24.81 2.65
N LEU A 605 9.77 -23.93 3.61
CA LEU A 605 9.20 -22.61 3.75
C LEU A 605 10.24 -21.49 3.67
N TYR A 606 10.06 -20.61 2.68
CA TYR A 606 10.93 -19.46 2.38
C TYR A 606 10.13 -18.17 2.40
N VAL A 607 10.81 -17.05 2.68
CA VAL A 607 10.16 -15.73 2.74
C VAL A 607 11.06 -14.67 2.10
N ALA A 608 10.48 -13.85 1.22
CA ALA A 608 11.18 -12.75 0.56
C ALA A 608 10.32 -11.48 0.49
N GLY A 609 10.91 -10.39 0.04
CA GLY A 609 10.24 -9.09 0.03
C GLY A 609 9.98 -8.59 1.44
N VAL A 610 8.97 -7.75 1.59
CA VAL A 610 8.66 -7.07 2.86
C VAL A 610 8.03 -7.98 3.92
N ASP A 611 7.64 -9.20 3.57
CA ASP A 611 7.25 -10.24 4.53
C ASP A 611 8.44 -10.76 5.35
N ASN A 612 9.66 -10.57 4.84
CA ASN A 612 10.89 -10.97 5.49
C ASN A 612 11.39 -9.85 6.42
N GLY A 613 11.12 -9.96 7.71
CA GLY A 613 11.53 -8.98 8.71
C GLY A 613 13.03 -8.90 8.96
N SER A 614 13.80 -9.91 8.51
CA SER A 614 15.24 -9.99 8.80
C SER A 614 16.13 -9.13 7.88
N ILE A 615 15.57 -8.51 6.84
CA ILE A 615 16.33 -7.69 5.86
C ILE A 615 15.96 -6.21 5.87
N TYR A 616 15.02 -5.81 6.70
CA TYR A 616 14.60 -4.41 6.80
C TYR A 616 14.81 -3.85 8.19
N ALA A 617 15.18 -2.57 8.27
CA ALA A 617 15.41 -1.87 9.52
C ALA A 617 14.28 -0.87 9.83
N SER A 618 14.12 -0.59 11.12
CA SER A 618 13.31 0.51 11.63
C SER A 618 14.24 1.52 12.36
N PRO A 619 14.23 2.82 12.02
CA PRO A 619 13.52 3.42 10.88
C PRO A 619 14.05 2.94 9.52
N TYR A 620 13.31 3.28 8.44
CA TYR A 620 13.64 2.90 7.08
C TYR A 620 15.00 3.41 6.62
N TYR A 621 15.65 2.70 5.72
CA TYR A 621 16.95 3.08 5.14
C TYR A 621 16.93 4.46 4.48
N GLU A 622 17.95 5.27 4.71
CA GLU A 622 18.08 6.60 4.08
C GLU A 622 18.47 6.56 2.59
N ASN A 623 18.76 5.40 2.05
CA ASN A 623 19.09 5.26 0.64
C ASN A 623 17.80 5.11 -0.20
N GLU A 624 17.58 6.05 -1.10
CA GLU A 624 16.40 6.07 -1.96
C GLU A 624 16.33 4.81 -2.84
N GLY A 625 15.21 4.07 -2.77
CA GLY A 625 15.01 2.83 -3.51
C GLY A 625 15.53 1.57 -2.83
N ALA A 626 16.11 1.66 -1.63
CA ALA A 626 16.62 0.50 -0.89
C ALA A 626 15.57 -0.58 -0.67
N ALA A 627 14.36 -0.21 -0.22
CA ALA A 627 13.30 -1.18 0.01
C ALA A 627 12.96 -1.99 -1.25
N LEU A 628 12.82 -1.30 -2.37
CA LEU A 628 12.48 -1.95 -3.63
C LEU A 628 13.64 -2.79 -4.17
N GLY A 629 14.88 -2.30 -4.04
CA GLY A 629 16.08 -3.04 -4.39
C GLY A 629 16.17 -4.35 -3.62
N THR A 630 16.06 -4.26 -2.28
CA THR A 630 16.07 -5.43 -1.40
C THR A 630 14.89 -6.36 -1.65
N ALA A 631 13.71 -5.84 -1.99
CA ALA A 631 12.57 -6.68 -2.33
C ALA A 631 12.84 -7.53 -3.58
N TYR A 632 13.29 -6.94 -4.68
CA TYR A 632 13.65 -7.68 -5.90
C TYR A 632 14.76 -8.70 -5.63
N THR A 633 15.85 -8.27 -5.03
CA THR A 633 17.03 -9.11 -4.83
C THR A 633 16.80 -10.23 -3.82
N SER A 634 15.95 -10.02 -2.80
CA SER A 634 15.59 -11.09 -1.85
C SER A 634 14.82 -12.23 -2.50
N GLY A 635 14.00 -11.94 -3.51
CA GLY A 635 13.36 -12.97 -4.33
C GLY A 635 14.38 -13.84 -5.07
N ILE A 636 15.39 -13.21 -5.67
CA ILE A 636 16.50 -13.91 -6.33
C ILE A 636 17.26 -14.79 -5.34
N VAL A 637 17.62 -14.25 -4.18
CA VAL A 637 18.37 -14.99 -3.14
C VAL A 637 17.55 -16.15 -2.58
N ALA A 638 16.25 -15.96 -2.38
CA ALA A 638 15.35 -17.03 -1.94
C ALA A 638 15.29 -18.16 -3.00
N ALA A 639 15.17 -17.80 -4.28
CA ALA A 639 15.18 -18.78 -5.37
C ALA A 639 16.49 -19.58 -5.42
N ASP A 640 17.65 -18.94 -5.29
CA ASP A 640 18.94 -19.63 -5.23
C ASP A 640 18.99 -20.67 -4.09
N CYS A 641 18.44 -20.30 -2.92
CA CYS A 641 18.38 -21.21 -1.77
C CYS A 641 17.38 -22.35 -2.02
N MET A 642 16.21 -22.08 -2.59
CA MET A 642 15.22 -23.10 -2.96
C MET A 642 15.79 -24.08 -3.97
N ILE A 643 16.47 -23.62 -5.03
CA ILE A 643 17.11 -24.46 -6.03
C ILE A 643 18.13 -25.38 -5.37
N SER A 644 19.03 -24.82 -4.55
CA SER A 644 20.04 -25.59 -3.84
C SER A 644 19.44 -26.65 -2.91
N ASP A 645 18.38 -26.31 -2.17
CA ASP A 645 17.73 -27.26 -1.27
C ASP A 645 16.95 -28.35 -2.04
N LEU A 646 16.34 -28.03 -3.20
CA LEU A 646 15.65 -28.99 -4.07
C LEU A 646 16.62 -29.97 -4.75
N GLU A 647 17.82 -29.51 -5.13
CA GLU A 647 18.87 -30.37 -5.72
C GLU A 647 19.47 -31.37 -4.70
N ASN A 648 19.42 -31.02 -3.41
CA ASN A 648 19.98 -31.83 -2.33
C ASN A 648 18.94 -32.69 -1.59
N ALA A 649 17.67 -32.59 -1.95
CA ALA A 649 16.56 -33.35 -1.35
C ALA A 649 16.31 -34.67 -2.09
#